data_b4d6c2678ed2ef3a00f49161c856a662
#
_entry.id   b4d6c2678ed2ef3a00f49161c856a662
#
_cell.length_a   1.000
_cell.length_b   1.000
_cell.length_c   1.000
_cell.angle_alpha   90.00
_cell.angle_beta   90.00
_cell.angle_gamma   90.00
#
_symmetry.space_group_name_H-M   'P 1'
#
loop_
_entity.id
_entity.type
_entity.pdbx_description
1 polymer ?
#
loop_
_entity_poly.entity_id
_entity_poly.type
_entity_poly.pdbx_seq_one_letter_code
_entity_poly.pdbx_strand_id
1 'polypeptide(L)'
;MDDNFSPRVKDVIAYSKEEALRLGHDFIGTEHLMLGLLRDGSGKAVSILNALDVDLNQLRRKVEILSPANPNQGVSANDKKNLHLTRQAERALKTTFLEAKLFQSSSINTAHLLLCILRNENDPTTKLLNKMKVDYDGVKDQFKLLIANDDDYIDSPTSESFPNDDDEATADGDKDQLFSGGNAAKGNKKSKTPVLDNFGRDLTALAEESKLDPVVGREGEIQRVSQILSRRKKNNPLLIGEPGVGKSAIAEGLALRIVQRKVSRILYDKRVVTLDLASLVAGTKYRGQFEERMKAVMNELEKNDDIILFIDEIHTIVGAGGATGSLDASNMFKPALARGEIQCVGATTLDEYRQYIEKDGALERRFQKVLVEPTTVEETIEILQNIKDKYESHHNVSYTDEALEACVKLTNRYMTERFLPDKAIDALDEAGSRVHITNINVPEKILTIEGKLEEVRELKNTVVKKQKYEEAAKLRDDEKNLEKELASAQEAWEIESKLHKEVVSEENVAEVVSMMTGVPVHRIAQTESNKLAALPDRIKGKVIGQDEAVAKVVKAIQRNRAGLKDPNKPIGSFIFLGSTGVGKTQLAKVLARELFDSDNALVRIDMSEYMEKFAVSRLIGAPPGYVGYEEGGQLTEKIRRKPYAVVLLDEIEKAHPDVFNMLLQVLDDGYLTDSLGRKIDFRNCIIIMTSNIGARKLKDFGQGVGFGTAAKQSQADAHAKSVIENALKKTFAPEFLNRVDDVMVFNSLEKEHIHKIIDIELVKLYERVTDIGYTLNLTEKAKDYIANKGFDKDYGARPLKRAIQKYIEDALAEEIINSNLQEGDTITMDLDSKTEELKIKIKKQKKTTES
;
A
#
# COMPACT_ATOMS: atom_id res chain seq x y z
N MET A 1 -19.54 -8.40 -4.96
CA MET A 1 -20.54 -7.81 -4.05
C MET A 1 -21.91 -8.45 -4.17
N ASP A 2 -22.19 -9.21 -5.22
CA ASP A 2 -23.52 -9.74 -5.49
C ASP A 2 -23.86 -11.07 -4.79
N ASP A 3 -22.89 -11.76 -4.20
CA ASP A 3 -23.07 -13.12 -3.67
C ASP A 3 -23.83 -13.19 -2.33
N ASN A 4 -23.85 -12.11 -1.57
CA ASN A 4 -24.49 -12.07 -0.24
C ASN A 4 -25.93 -11.55 -0.25
N PHE A 5 -26.48 -11.13 -1.41
CA PHE A 5 -27.86 -10.70 -1.53
C PHE A 5 -28.80 -11.90 -1.65
N SER A 6 -29.89 -11.90 -0.85
CA SER A 6 -30.94 -12.87 -1.05
C SER A 6 -31.54 -12.78 -2.47
N PRO A 7 -32.09 -13.87 -3.04
CA PRO A 7 -32.69 -13.82 -4.38
C PRO A 7 -33.72 -12.70 -4.53
N ARG A 8 -34.52 -12.46 -3.50
CA ARG A 8 -35.51 -11.37 -3.48
C ARG A 8 -34.93 -9.98 -3.55
N VAL A 9 -33.78 -9.73 -2.91
CA VAL A 9 -33.11 -8.41 -3.03
C VAL A 9 -32.58 -8.18 -4.44
N LYS A 10 -32.13 -9.25 -5.10
CA LYS A 10 -31.73 -9.17 -6.52
C LYS A 10 -32.95 -8.84 -7.41
N ASP A 11 -34.11 -9.44 -7.13
CA ASP A 11 -35.34 -9.13 -7.83
C ASP A 11 -35.80 -7.68 -7.59
N VAL A 12 -35.73 -7.19 -6.36
CA VAL A 12 -36.04 -5.79 -6.03
C VAL A 12 -35.12 -4.82 -6.80
N ILE A 13 -33.83 -5.10 -6.93
CA ILE A 13 -32.90 -4.29 -7.73
C ILE A 13 -33.32 -4.32 -9.22
N ALA A 14 -33.72 -5.47 -9.73
CA ALA A 14 -34.22 -5.58 -11.10
C ALA A 14 -35.54 -4.80 -11.29
N TYR A 15 -36.48 -4.91 -10.38
CA TYR A 15 -37.71 -4.12 -10.37
C TYR A 15 -37.45 -2.60 -10.25
N SER A 16 -36.50 -2.21 -9.46
CA SER A 16 -36.09 -0.79 -9.35
C SER A 16 -35.58 -0.25 -10.68
N LYS A 17 -34.87 -1.04 -11.44
CA LYS A 17 -34.42 -0.70 -12.79
C LYS A 17 -35.60 -0.57 -13.77
N GLU A 18 -36.55 -1.47 -13.70
CA GLU A 18 -37.77 -1.40 -14.52
C GLU A 18 -38.63 -0.18 -14.18
N GLU A 19 -38.79 0.12 -12.90
CA GLU A 19 -39.53 1.29 -12.44
C GLU A 19 -38.87 2.62 -12.86
N ALA A 20 -37.51 2.71 -12.81
CA ALA A 20 -36.79 3.85 -13.34
C ALA A 20 -37.02 4.03 -14.84
N LEU A 21 -36.96 2.95 -15.61
CA LEU A 21 -37.28 2.96 -17.04
C LEU A 21 -38.75 3.35 -17.31
N ARG A 22 -39.70 2.87 -16.51
CA ARG A 22 -41.12 3.21 -16.60
C ARG A 22 -41.36 4.70 -16.39
N LEU A 23 -40.61 5.33 -15.47
CA LEU A 23 -40.70 6.76 -15.17
C LEU A 23 -39.86 7.61 -16.15
N GLY A 24 -39.12 7.01 -17.07
CA GLY A 24 -38.30 7.69 -18.06
C GLY A 24 -37.01 8.31 -17.50
N HIS A 25 -36.45 7.72 -16.44
CA HIS A 25 -35.19 8.17 -15.81
C HIS A 25 -34.00 7.35 -16.34
N ASP A 26 -32.84 8.00 -16.42
CA ASP A 26 -31.55 7.43 -16.83
C ASP A 26 -30.70 6.99 -15.63
N PHE A 27 -31.22 7.11 -14.41
CA PHE A 27 -30.58 6.72 -13.16
C PHE A 27 -31.52 5.95 -12.23
N ILE A 28 -30.94 5.21 -11.27
CA ILE A 28 -31.69 4.51 -10.20
C ILE A 28 -31.41 5.24 -8.89
N GLY A 29 -32.41 5.88 -8.32
CA GLY A 29 -32.35 6.54 -7.01
C GLY A 29 -32.98 5.68 -5.91
N THR A 30 -32.99 6.20 -4.67
CA THR A 30 -33.59 5.57 -3.49
C THR A 30 -35.12 5.43 -3.64
N GLU A 31 -35.76 6.35 -4.33
CA GLU A 31 -37.17 6.30 -4.74
C GLU A 31 -37.44 5.06 -5.62
N HIS A 32 -36.59 4.76 -6.57
CA HIS A 32 -36.75 3.58 -7.42
C HIS A 32 -36.51 2.30 -6.64
N LEU A 33 -35.56 2.28 -5.69
CA LEU A 33 -35.36 1.16 -4.78
C LEU A 33 -36.61 0.93 -3.91
N MET A 34 -37.25 1.99 -3.45
CA MET A 34 -38.49 1.90 -2.68
C MET A 34 -39.66 1.38 -3.55
N LEU A 35 -39.80 1.85 -4.78
CA LEU A 35 -40.78 1.35 -5.72
C LEU A 35 -40.57 -0.14 -6.05
N GLY A 36 -39.29 -0.57 -6.18
CA GLY A 36 -38.92 -1.96 -6.36
C GLY A 36 -39.33 -2.84 -5.16
N LEU A 37 -39.10 -2.36 -3.93
CA LEU A 37 -39.56 -3.02 -2.70
C LEU A 37 -41.09 -3.15 -2.64
N LEU A 38 -41.82 -2.11 -3.00
CA LEU A 38 -43.29 -2.15 -3.02
C LEU A 38 -43.83 -3.08 -4.11
N ARG A 39 -43.10 -3.22 -5.22
CA ARG A 39 -43.50 -4.12 -6.32
C ARG A 39 -43.27 -5.60 -6.01
N ASP A 40 -42.25 -5.91 -5.22
CA ASP A 40 -42.01 -7.30 -4.74
C ASP A 40 -43.22 -7.84 -3.96
N GLY A 41 -43.91 -6.99 -3.21
CA GLY A 41 -45.20 -7.26 -2.59
C GLY A 41 -45.23 -8.31 -1.48
N SER A 42 -44.18 -9.12 -1.31
CA SER A 42 -44.12 -10.28 -0.41
C SER A 42 -42.85 -10.37 0.46
N GLY A 43 -41.96 -9.39 0.38
CA GLY A 43 -40.71 -9.39 1.14
C GLY A 43 -40.89 -8.94 2.60
N LYS A 44 -39.88 -9.25 3.46
CA LYS A 44 -39.86 -8.82 4.89
C LYS A 44 -40.05 -7.31 5.06
N ALA A 45 -39.55 -6.48 4.15
CA ALA A 45 -39.80 -5.03 4.15
C ALA A 45 -41.29 -4.69 4.04
N VAL A 46 -42.02 -5.37 3.14
CA VAL A 46 -43.46 -5.14 2.95
C VAL A 46 -44.28 -5.64 4.15
N SER A 47 -43.88 -6.75 4.75
CA SER A 47 -44.48 -7.24 5.99
C SER A 47 -44.33 -6.23 7.13
N ILE A 48 -43.17 -5.62 7.28
CA ILE A 48 -42.90 -4.57 8.28
C ILE A 48 -43.76 -3.34 8.01
N LEU A 49 -43.82 -2.87 6.77
CA LEU A 49 -44.65 -1.71 6.41
C LEU A 49 -46.13 -1.94 6.68
N ASN A 50 -46.64 -3.17 6.43
CA ASN A 50 -47.99 -3.56 6.78
C ASN A 50 -48.24 -3.64 8.31
N ALA A 51 -47.24 -4.12 9.08
CA ALA A 51 -47.29 -4.15 10.54
C ALA A 51 -47.29 -2.74 11.17
N LEU A 52 -46.76 -1.76 10.44
CA LEU A 52 -46.79 -0.33 10.82
C LEU A 52 -48.04 0.42 10.29
N ASP A 53 -49.08 -0.33 9.83
CA ASP A 53 -50.34 0.21 9.27
C ASP A 53 -50.15 1.20 8.10
N VAL A 54 -49.11 0.97 7.27
CA VAL A 54 -48.84 1.83 6.10
C VAL A 54 -49.64 1.37 4.90
N ASP A 55 -50.48 2.24 4.33
CA ASP A 55 -51.11 1.98 3.05
C ASP A 55 -50.09 1.99 1.90
N LEU A 56 -49.75 0.81 1.42
CA LEU A 56 -48.75 0.60 0.36
C LEU A 56 -49.12 1.30 -0.94
N ASN A 57 -50.39 1.39 -1.29
CA ASN A 57 -50.86 2.08 -2.48
C ASN A 57 -50.71 3.61 -2.36
N GLN A 58 -50.98 4.14 -1.18
CA GLN A 58 -50.76 5.53 -0.90
C GLN A 58 -49.27 5.91 -0.89
N LEU A 59 -48.45 5.05 -0.29
CA LEU A 59 -47.00 5.18 -0.27
C LEU A 59 -46.44 5.18 -1.70
N ARG A 60 -46.88 4.24 -2.54
CA ARG A 60 -46.41 4.15 -3.94
C ARG A 60 -46.73 5.44 -4.71
N ARG A 61 -47.96 5.95 -4.62
CA ARG A 61 -48.34 7.22 -5.27
C ARG A 61 -47.51 8.40 -4.78
N LYS A 62 -47.20 8.47 -3.49
CA LYS A 62 -46.41 9.54 -2.93
C LYS A 62 -44.95 9.48 -3.34
N VAL A 63 -44.41 8.28 -3.48
CA VAL A 63 -43.03 8.07 -4.00
C VAL A 63 -42.96 8.41 -5.50
N GLU A 64 -43.98 8.06 -6.28
CA GLU A 64 -44.06 8.45 -7.70
C GLU A 64 -44.16 9.99 -7.89
N ILE A 65 -44.78 10.72 -6.96
CA ILE A 65 -44.85 12.19 -6.98
C ILE A 65 -43.46 12.81 -6.68
N LEU A 66 -42.63 12.16 -5.85
CA LEU A 66 -41.25 12.62 -5.59
C LEU A 66 -40.36 12.54 -6.83
N SER A 67 -40.69 11.63 -7.73
CA SER A 67 -39.91 11.35 -8.92
C SER A 67 -40.84 11.39 -10.15
N PRO A 68 -41.23 12.61 -10.61
CA PRO A 68 -42.22 12.74 -11.67
C PRO A 68 -41.67 12.20 -13.00
N ALA A 69 -42.55 11.45 -13.70
CA ALA A 69 -42.22 10.89 -15.01
C ALA A 69 -41.76 11.98 -15.99
N ASN A 70 -40.67 11.73 -16.72
CA ASN A 70 -40.10 12.64 -17.70
C ASN A 70 -40.41 12.16 -19.12
N PRO A 71 -41.54 12.57 -19.73
CA PRO A 71 -42.00 11.98 -20.99
C PRO A 71 -41.16 12.40 -22.22
N ASN A 72 -40.23 13.35 -22.09
CA ASN A 72 -39.50 13.94 -23.21
C ASN A 72 -38.07 13.42 -23.43
N GLN A 73 -37.55 12.53 -22.61
CA GLN A 73 -36.29 11.83 -22.85
C GLN A 73 -36.57 10.38 -23.26
N GLY A 74 -36.69 10.13 -24.55
CA GLY A 74 -36.66 8.79 -25.11
C GLY A 74 -35.28 8.18 -24.83
N VAL A 75 -35.20 7.31 -23.79
CA VAL A 75 -33.99 6.58 -23.44
C VAL A 75 -33.58 5.77 -24.67
N SER A 76 -32.40 6.07 -25.22
CA SER A 76 -31.82 5.36 -26.36
C SER A 76 -31.72 3.87 -26.09
N ALA A 77 -31.83 3.03 -27.12
CA ALA A 77 -31.78 1.57 -26.98
C ALA A 77 -30.47 1.05 -26.34
N ASN A 78 -29.39 1.83 -26.43
CA ASN A 78 -28.12 1.53 -25.76
C ASN A 78 -28.08 1.88 -24.28
N ASP A 79 -28.83 2.90 -23.85
CA ASP A 79 -28.86 3.35 -22.45
C ASP A 79 -29.73 2.44 -21.57
N LYS A 80 -30.61 1.63 -22.20
CA LYS A 80 -31.43 0.62 -21.48
C LYS A 80 -30.62 -0.48 -20.78
N LYS A 81 -29.35 -0.70 -21.17
CA LYS A 81 -28.49 -1.74 -20.58
C LYS A 81 -27.71 -1.25 -19.35
N ASN A 82 -27.39 0.05 -19.21
CA ASN A 82 -26.51 0.56 -18.15
C ASN A 82 -27.11 1.81 -17.48
N LEU A 83 -28.14 1.61 -16.61
CA LEU A 83 -28.62 2.68 -15.74
C LEU A 83 -27.63 2.86 -14.56
N HIS A 84 -27.22 4.12 -14.31
CA HIS A 84 -26.32 4.44 -13.21
C HIS A 84 -27.09 4.57 -11.89
N LEU A 85 -26.49 4.08 -10.80
CA LEU A 85 -27.01 4.30 -9.45
C LEU A 85 -26.68 5.74 -9.00
N THR A 86 -27.63 6.42 -8.36
CA THR A 86 -27.30 7.66 -7.65
C THR A 86 -26.38 7.35 -6.48
N ARG A 87 -25.59 8.35 -6.05
CA ARG A 87 -24.69 8.19 -4.88
C ARG A 87 -25.43 7.75 -3.61
N GLN A 88 -26.67 8.15 -3.45
CA GLN A 88 -27.51 7.78 -2.31
C GLN A 88 -27.96 6.33 -2.40
N ALA A 89 -28.45 5.89 -3.56
CA ALA A 89 -28.83 4.49 -3.81
C ALA A 89 -27.64 3.55 -3.71
N GLU A 90 -26.49 3.93 -4.26
CA GLU A 90 -25.25 3.17 -4.16
C GLU A 90 -24.80 3.02 -2.70
N ARG A 91 -24.87 4.10 -1.92
CA ARG A 91 -24.56 4.08 -0.49
C ARG A 91 -25.51 3.20 0.29
N ALA A 92 -26.82 3.28 0.01
CA ALA A 92 -27.83 2.42 0.63
C ALA A 92 -27.53 0.95 0.38
N LEU A 93 -27.25 0.56 -0.87
CA LEU A 93 -26.88 -0.81 -1.22
C LEU A 93 -25.56 -1.28 -0.59
N LYS A 94 -24.55 -0.43 -0.52
CA LYS A 94 -23.25 -0.77 0.14
C LYS A 94 -23.40 -0.96 1.65
N THR A 95 -24.29 -0.20 2.30
CA THR A 95 -24.49 -0.28 3.75
C THR A 95 -25.40 -1.42 4.18
N THR A 96 -26.14 -2.08 3.27
CA THR A 96 -27.01 -3.24 3.60
C THR A 96 -26.23 -4.40 4.23
N PHE A 97 -24.96 -4.57 3.85
CA PHE A 97 -24.10 -5.59 4.46
C PHE A 97 -23.84 -5.30 5.95
N LEU A 98 -23.66 -4.02 6.31
CA LEU A 98 -23.45 -3.61 7.70
C LEU A 98 -24.73 -3.82 8.53
N GLU A 99 -25.90 -3.52 7.96
CA GLU A 99 -27.18 -3.77 8.64
C GLU A 99 -27.42 -5.29 8.81
N ALA A 100 -27.17 -6.10 7.78
CA ALA A 100 -27.30 -7.55 7.90
C ALA A 100 -26.39 -8.12 9.00
N LYS A 101 -25.16 -7.58 9.13
CA LYS A 101 -24.22 -7.97 10.19
C LYS A 101 -24.68 -7.54 11.58
N LEU A 102 -25.33 -6.38 11.72
CA LEU A 102 -25.91 -5.90 12.98
C LEU A 102 -27.03 -6.82 13.49
N PHE A 103 -27.77 -7.43 12.57
CA PHE A 103 -28.83 -8.40 12.90
C PHE A 103 -28.37 -9.86 12.83
N GLN A 104 -27.06 -10.12 12.73
CA GLN A 104 -26.45 -11.45 12.63
C GLN A 104 -27.11 -12.34 11.56
N SER A 105 -27.59 -11.74 10.46
CA SER A 105 -28.27 -12.42 9.39
C SER A 105 -27.27 -13.00 8.40
N SER A 106 -27.42 -14.28 8.05
CA SER A 106 -26.57 -14.98 7.08
C SER A 106 -26.70 -14.45 5.66
N SER A 107 -27.81 -13.80 5.33
CA SER A 107 -28.08 -13.22 4.00
C SER A 107 -28.73 -11.85 4.10
N ILE A 108 -28.46 -10.99 3.12
CA ILE A 108 -29.05 -9.65 3.03
C ILE A 108 -30.48 -9.78 2.50
N ASN A 109 -31.49 -9.45 3.31
CA ASN A 109 -32.90 -9.47 2.95
C ASN A 109 -33.47 -8.07 2.68
N THR A 110 -34.75 -8.02 2.25
CA THR A 110 -35.43 -6.76 1.87
C THR A 110 -35.61 -5.79 3.06
N ALA A 111 -35.70 -6.29 4.29
CA ALA A 111 -35.80 -5.43 5.47
C ALA A 111 -34.49 -4.64 5.73
N HIS A 112 -33.32 -5.27 5.52
CA HIS A 112 -32.05 -4.58 5.61
C HIS A 112 -31.93 -3.44 4.59
N LEU A 113 -32.46 -3.62 3.37
CA LEU A 113 -32.50 -2.58 2.36
C LEU A 113 -33.41 -1.39 2.79
N LEU A 114 -34.57 -1.67 3.36
CA LEU A 114 -35.47 -0.64 3.90
C LEU A 114 -34.81 0.16 5.03
N LEU A 115 -34.14 -0.51 5.97
CA LEU A 115 -33.38 0.13 7.05
C LEU A 115 -32.27 1.04 6.51
N CYS A 116 -31.56 0.60 5.46
CA CYS A 116 -30.50 1.42 4.85
C CYS A 116 -31.02 2.65 4.12
N ILE A 117 -32.22 2.57 3.51
CA ILE A 117 -32.89 3.74 2.93
C ILE A 117 -33.23 4.74 4.05
N LEU A 118 -33.81 4.28 5.16
CA LEU A 118 -34.22 5.11 6.30
C LEU A 118 -33.05 5.75 7.07
N ARG A 119 -31.85 5.20 6.98
CA ARG A 119 -30.67 5.71 7.68
C ARG A 119 -30.20 7.07 7.19
N ASN A 120 -30.57 7.50 6.00
CA ASN A 120 -30.21 8.80 5.44
C ASN A 120 -31.31 9.81 5.63
N GLU A 121 -31.31 10.56 6.73
CA GLU A 121 -32.32 11.56 7.08
C GLU A 121 -32.49 12.68 6.04
N ASN A 122 -31.47 12.95 5.22
CA ASN A 122 -31.54 13.99 4.20
C ASN A 122 -32.19 13.53 2.88
N ASP A 123 -32.41 12.24 2.73
CA ASP A 123 -33.00 11.65 1.53
C ASP A 123 -34.50 12.01 1.40
N PRO A 124 -34.97 12.40 0.20
CA PRO A 124 -36.38 12.69 -0.04
C PRO A 124 -37.34 11.54 0.29
N THR A 125 -36.91 10.31 -0.01
CA THR A 125 -37.68 9.08 0.27
C THR A 125 -37.80 8.85 1.79
N THR A 126 -36.72 9.04 2.53
CA THR A 126 -36.71 8.95 4.00
C THR A 126 -37.60 10.02 4.64
N LYS A 127 -37.52 11.26 4.15
CA LYS A 127 -38.39 12.33 4.64
C LYS A 127 -39.87 12.05 4.40
N LEU A 128 -40.19 11.39 3.30
CA LEU A 128 -41.56 10.96 3.01
C LEU A 128 -42.01 9.86 3.97
N LEU A 129 -41.19 8.85 4.20
CA LEU A 129 -41.47 7.74 5.13
C LEU A 129 -41.65 8.26 6.56
N ASN A 130 -40.78 9.15 7.03
CA ASN A 130 -40.91 9.76 8.35
C ASN A 130 -42.23 10.58 8.50
N LYS A 131 -42.69 11.28 7.44
CA LYS A 131 -44.02 11.93 7.45
C LYS A 131 -45.18 10.95 7.55
N MET A 132 -44.96 9.70 7.17
CA MET A 132 -45.93 8.59 7.30
C MET A 132 -45.73 7.79 8.60
N LYS A 133 -44.93 8.29 9.54
CA LYS A 133 -44.59 7.68 10.83
C LYS A 133 -43.82 6.38 10.68
N VAL A 134 -43.07 6.22 9.58
CA VAL A 134 -42.14 5.13 9.36
C VAL A 134 -40.75 5.66 9.54
N ASP A 135 -40.19 5.46 10.70
CA ASP A 135 -38.82 5.84 11.06
C ASP A 135 -37.90 4.62 11.17
N TYR A 136 -36.62 4.85 11.29
CA TYR A 136 -35.61 3.79 11.36
C TYR A 136 -35.81 2.87 12.58
N ASP A 137 -36.09 3.44 13.75
CA ASP A 137 -36.23 2.68 14.99
C ASP A 137 -37.52 1.84 14.98
N GLY A 138 -38.63 2.37 14.50
CA GLY A 138 -39.87 1.63 14.35
C GLY A 138 -39.76 0.43 13.41
N VAL A 139 -39.10 0.60 12.26
CA VAL A 139 -38.82 -0.51 11.32
C VAL A 139 -37.87 -1.51 11.93
N LYS A 140 -36.87 -1.10 12.66
CA LYS A 140 -35.90 -1.93 13.37
C LYS A 140 -36.57 -2.80 14.44
N ASP A 141 -37.45 -2.24 15.23
CA ASP A 141 -38.14 -2.97 16.29
C ASP A 141 -39.16 -3.98 15.73
N GLN A 142 -39.93 -3.61 14.69
CA GLN A 142 -40.78 -4.56 13.97
C GLN A 142 -39.99 -5.68 13.29
N PHE A 143 -38.79 -5.37 12.78
CA PHE A 143 -37.93 -6.40 12.19
C PHE A 143 -37.40 -7.38 13.24
N LYS A 144 -37.04 -6.93 14.44
CA LYS A 144 -36.68 -7.82 15.57
C LYS A 144 -37.83 -8.75 15.96
N LEU A 145 -39.07 -8.23 16.01
CA LEU A 145 -40.25 -9.03 16.31
C LEU A 145 -40.52 -10.10 15.24
N LEU A 146 -40.31 -9.76 13.97
CA LEU A 146 -40.46 -10.71 12.86
C LEU A 146 -39.37 -11.79 12.89
N ILE A 147 -38.15 -11.47 13.27
CA ILE A 147 -37.06 -12.45 13.44
C ILE A 147 -37.36 -13.38 14.62
N ALA A 148 -37.91 -12.89 15.70
CA ALA A 148 -38.28 -13.72 16.87
C ALA A 148 -39.45 -14.70 16.61
N ASN A 149 -40.26 -14.45 15.57
CA ASN A 149 -41.40 -15.28 15.20
C ASN A 149 -41.18 -16.22 13.99
N ASP A 150 -39.97 -16.16 13.37
CA ASP A 150 -39.66 -16.94 12.16
C ASP A 150 -38.81 -18.17 12.55
N ASP A 151 -39.39 -19.37 12.51
CA ASP A 151 -38.72 -20.65 12.82
C ASP A 151 -37.53 -20.99 11.88
N ASP A 152 -37.31 -20.23 10.82
CA ASP A 152 -36.19 -20.40 9.89
C ASP A 152 -34.85 -19.81 10.41
N TYR A 153 -34.80 -19.29 11.66
CA TYR A 153 -33.60 -18.75 12.33
C TYR A 153 -33.09 -19.66 13.46
N ILE A 154 -33.44 -20.95 13.46
CA ILE A 154 -32.89 -21.89 14.44
C ILE A 154 -31.44 -22.26 14.03
N ASP A 155 -30.49 -21.42 14.38
CA ASP A 155 -29.19 -21.79 14.93
C ASP A 155 -28.44 -20.54 15.37
N SER A 156 -28.85 -19.93 16.47
CA SER A 156 -28.03 -19.12 17.37
C SER A 156 -28.82 -18.70 18.61
N PRO A 157 -28.23 -18.76 19.80
CA PRO A 157 -28.97 -18.65 21.05
C PRO A 157 -29.35 -17.20 21.39
N THR A 158 -30.61 -17.09 21.71
CA THR A 158 -31.31 -16.07 22.53
C THR A 158 -30.62 -14.76 22.87
N SER A 159 -31.19 -13.72 22.31
CA SER A 159 -31.04 -12.36 22.77
C SER A 159 -31.93 -12.13 24.01
N GLU A 160 -31.34 -11.85 25.14
CA GLU A 160 -32.05 -11.31 26.30
C GLU A 160 -32.47 -9.86 26.05
N SER A 161 -33.74 -9.61 26.34
CA SER A 161 -34.40 -8.32 26.32
C SER A 161 -33.90 -7.44 27.45
N PHE A 162 -33.49 -6.20 27.13
CA PHE A 162 -33.25 -5.15 28.12
C PHE A 162 -34.58 -4.52 28.55
N PRO A 163 -34.82 -4.31 29.86
CA PRO A 163 -35.98 -3.55 30.34
C PRO A 163 -35.77 -2.04 30.15
N ASN A 164 -36.84 -1.35 29.77
CA ASN A 164 -36.93 0.09 29.80
C ASN A 164 -36.91 0.56 31.27
N ASP A 165 -36.04 1.55 31.53
CA ASP A 165 -36.07 2.33 32.78
C ASP A 165 -37.27 3.30 32.74
N ASP A 166 -38.22 3.05 33.60
CA ASP A 166 -39.03 4.03 34.31
C ASP A 166 -39.72 3.26 35.45
N ASP A 167 -39.11 3.32 36.64
CA ASP A 167 -39.80 3.40 37.93
C ASP A 167 -38.78 3.31 39.08
N GLU A 168 -38.87 4.32 39.95
CA GLU A 168 -38.13 4.50 41.18
C GLU A 168 -38.54 3.49 42.27
N ALA A 169 -37.58 3.17 43.07
CA ALA A 169 -37.57 2.82 44.50
C ALA A 169 -37.54 1.39 44.96
N THR A 170 -36.53 1.21 45.77
CA THR A 170 -36.35 0.41 47.02
C THR A 170 -35.65 -0.94 46.95
N ALA A 171 -34.44 -0.84 47.54
CA ALA A 171 -33.84 -1.74 48.53
C ALA A 171 -33.41 -3.19 48.25
N ASP A 172 -32.10 -3.34 48.36
CA ASP A 172 -31.34 -4.51 48.94
C ASP A 172 -31.53 -5.91 48.39
N GLY A 173 -30.43 -6.46 47.91
CA GLY A 173 -30.19 -7.90 47.87
C GLY A 173 -29.87 -8.45 46.45
N ASP A 174 -28.66 -8.96 46.31
CA ASP A 174 -28.16 -9.83 45.26
C ASP A 174 -27.85 -9.19 43.86
N LYS A 175 -26.67 -8.58 43.75
CA LYS A 175 -26.05 -8.12 42.49
C LYS A 175 -25.12 -9.14 41.81
N ASP A 176 -25.15 -10.40 42.15
CA ASP A 176 -24.16 -11.39 41.64
C ASP A 176 -24.61 -12.22 40.41
N GLN A 177 -25.68 -11.84 39.68
CA GLN A 177 -26.16 -12.64 38.53
C GLN A 177 -26.19 -11.95 37.18
N LEU A 178 -25.54 -10.77 36.97
CA LEU A 178 -25.72 -10.02 35.74
C LEU A 178 -24.68 -10.25 34.63
N PHE A 179 -23.70 -11.14 34.78
CA PHE A 179 -22.63 -11.34 33.81
C PHE A 179 -22.32 -12.81 33.46
N SER A 180 -23.32 -13.63 33.31
CA SER A 180 -23.13 -15.03 32.89
C SER A 180 -23.81 -15.29 31.54
N GLY A 181 -23.13 -14.92 30.45
CA GLY A 181 -23.59 -15.19 29.09
C GLY A 181 -22.42 -15.18 28.12
N GLY A 182 -21.65 -16.23 28.04
CA GLY A 182 -20.61 -16.45 27.07
C GLY A 182 -20.25 -17.91 26.93
N ASN A 183 -20.54 -18.47 25.79
CA ASN A 183 -20.08 -19.74 25.19
C ASN A 183 -19.61 -20.86 26.14
N ALA A 184 -20.49 -21.76 26.50
CA ALA A 184 -20.13 -23.07 27.04
C ALA A 184 -19.75 -24.01 25.90
N ALA A 185 -18.49 -24.04 25.50
CA ALA A 185 -17.87 -25.23 24.92
C ALA A 185 -17.27 -26.06 26.08
N LYS A 186 -17.86 -27.18 26.29
CA LYS A 186 -17.46 -28.36 27.08
C LYS A 186 -16.24 -28.24 28.00
N GLY A 187 -16.46 -28.37 29.31
CA GLY A 187 -15.41 -28.84 30.21
C GLY A 187 -14.88 -27.84 31.24
N ASN A 188 -15.73 -27.39 32.17
CA ASN A 188 -15.45 -27.37 33.59
C ASN A 188 -14.23 -26.66 34.15
N LYS A 189 -14.46 -25.42 34.50
CA LYS A 189 -14.04 -24.76 35.79
C LYS A 189 -14.64 -23.37 35.70
N LYS A 190 -15.53 -22.99 36.64
CA LYS A 190 -15.98 -21.58 36.73
C LYS A 190 -14.73 -20.73 36.83
N SER A 191 -14.49 -19.92 35.81
CA SER A 191 -13.37 -18.97 35.79
C SER A 191 -13.49 -18.02 36.96
N LYS A 192 -12.38 -17.77 37.64
CA LYS A 192 -12.31 -16.76 38.71
C LYS A 192 -12.43 -15.34 38.20
N THR A 193 -12.30 -15.14 36.89
CA THR A 193 -12.17 -13.83 36.25
C THR A 193 -13.03 -13.71 34.97
N PRO A 194 -14.37 -13.84 35.09
CA PRO A 194 -15.24 -13.89 33.92
C PRO A 194 -15.25 -12.58 33.11
N VAL A 195 -15.09 -11.43 33.73
CA VAL A 195 -15.07 -10.15 33.01
C VAL A 195 -13.76 -9.99 32.26
N LEU A 196 -12.62 -10.31 32.89
CA LEU A 196 -11.32 -10.21 32.22
C LEU A 196 -11.20 -11.20 31.05
N ASP A 197 -11.75 -12.40 31.18
CA ASP A 197 -11.75 -13.43 30.12
C ASP A 197 -12.58 -13.01 28.89
N ASN A 198 -13.57 -12.10 29.05
CA ASN A 198 -14.33 -11.55 27.93
C ASN A 198 -13.58 -10.46 27.15
N PHE A 199 -12.65 -9.74 27.79
CA PHE A 199 -11.90 -8.63 27.20
C PHE A 199 -10.40 -8.89 27.12
N GLY A 200 -9.96 -10.07 27.52
CA GLY A 200 -8.55 -10.44 27.56
C GLY A 200 -8.31 -11.82 26.96
N ARG A 201 -7.03 -12.07 26.65
CA ARG A 201 -6.54 -13.37 26.17
C ARG A 201 -5.53 -13.92 27.18
N ASP A 202 -5.79 -15.08 27.73
CA ASP A 202 -4.88 -15.73 28.67
C ASP A 202 -3.71 -16.39 27.95
N LEU A 203 -2.54 -15.76 28.00
CA LEU A 203 -1.31 -16.27 27.39
C LEU A 203 -0.80 -17.52 28.09
N THR A 204 -1.02 -17.64 29.40
CA THR A 204 -0.55 -18.80 30.20
C THR A 204 -1.35 -20.05 29.81
N ALA A 205 -2.67 -19.92 29.65
CA ALA A 205 -3.52 -21.01 29.20
C ALA A 205 -3.15 -21.44 27.76
N LEU A 206 -2.87 -20.50 26.87
CA LEU A 206 -2.41 -20.79 25.51
C LEU A 206 -1.03 -21.45 25.49
N ALA A 207 -0.15 -21.08 26.43
CA ALA A 207 1.15 -21.75 26.60
C ALA A 207 0.99 -23.20 27.07
N GLU A 208 0.05 -23.48 27.98
CA GLU A 208 -0.28 -24.84 28.42
C GLU A 208 -0.85 -25.69 27.26
N GLU A 209 -1.65 -25.07 26.38
CA GLU A 209 -2.18 -25.73 25.17
C GLU A 209 -1.16 -25.82 24.03
N SER A 210 0.08 -25.36 24.19
CA SER A 210 1.13 -25.33 23.18
C SER A 210 0.75 -24.57 21.91
N LYS A 211 -0.10 -23.55 22.06
CA LYS A 211 -0.56 -22.69 20.93
C LYS A 211 0.33 -21.47 20.69
N LEU A 212 1.22 -21.16 21.62
CA LEU A 212 2.17 -20.05 21.47
C LEU A 212 3.41 -20.49 20.68
N ASP A 213 4.02 -19.52 20.02
CA ASP A 213 5.28 -19.74 19.32
C ASP A 213 6.47 -19.75 20.29
N PRO A 214 7.51 -20.55 20.05
CA PRO A 214 8.72 -20.51 20.83
C PRO A 214 9.41 -19.15 20.64
N VAL A 215 9.79 -18.51 21.74
CA VAL A 215 10.47 -17.21 21.76
C VAL A 215 11.97 -17.41 21.87
N VAL A 216 12.69 -16.91 20.88
CA VAL A 216 14.15 -17.03 20.74
C VAL A 216 14.78 -15.63 20.78
N GLY A 217 16.01 -15.55 21.33
CA GLY A 217 16.80 -14.32 21.32
C GLY A 217 16.33 -13.23 22.29
N ARG A 218 15.39 -13.56 23.22
CA ARG A 218 14.83 -12.59 24.18
C ARG A 218 15.03 -12.99 25.65
N GLU A 219 16.02 -13.87 25.92
CA GLU A 219 16.31 -14.38 27.26
C GLU A 219 16.63 -13.25 28.24
N GLY A 220 17.41 -12.27 27.83
CA GLY A 220 17.84 -11.15 28.66
C GLY A 220 16.67 -10.27 29.09
N GLU A 221 15.82 -9.91 28.14
CA GLU A 221 14.65 -9.07 28.36
C GLU A 221 13.61 -9.79 29.21
N ILE A 222 13.32 -11.08 28.93
CA ILE A 222 12.37 -11.88 29.72
C ILE A 222 12.89 -12.04 31.16
N GLN A 223 14.19 -12.30 31.34
CA GLN A 223 14.80 -12.36 32.66
C GLN A 223 14.70 -11.02 33.38
N ARG A 224 14.93 -9.91 32.69
CA ARG A 224 14.79 -8.57 33.22
C ARG A 224 13.36 -8.24 33.65
N VAL A 225 12.38 -8.59 32.81
CA VAL A 225 10.95 -8.47 33.13
C VAL A 225 10.61 -9.28 34.37
N SER A 226 11.06 -10.53 34.46
CA SER A 226 10.84 -11.41 35.61
C SER A 226 11.46 -10.85 36.89
N GLN A 227 12.65 -10.26 36.80
CA GLN A 227 13.31 -9.57 37.95
C GLN A 227 12.52 -8.37 38.43
N ILE A 228 11.98 -7.55 37.49
CA ILE A 228 11.18 -6.37 37.81
C ILE A 228 9.87 -6.78 38.46
N LEU A 229 9.15 -7.76 37.93
CA LEU A 229 7.91 -8.31 38.48
C LEU A 229 8.10 -8.87 39.91
N SER A 230 9.27 -9.39 40.23
CA SER A 230 9.59 -9.94 41.53
C SER A 230 9.96 -8.87 42.59
N ARG A 231 9.98 -7.57 42.23
CA ARG A 231 10.29 -6.48 43.15
C ARG A 231 9.12 -6.16 44.07
N ARG A 232 9.41 -5.64 45.26
CA ARG A 232 8.40 -5.16 46.21
C ARG A 232 7.74 -3.84 45.78
N LYS A 233 8.48 -2.98 45.09
CA LYS A 233 8.03 -1.67 44.56
C LYS A 233 8.57 -1.48 43.15
N LYS A 234 7.88 -0.68 42.34
CA LYS A 234 8.20 -0.49 40.90
C LYS A 234 8.30 -1.83 40.19
N ASN A 235 7.29 -2.66 40.39
CA ASN A 235 7.21 -4.02 39.90
C ASN A 235 6.48 -4.12 38.56
N ASN A 236 6.27 -3.00 37.84
CA ASN A 236 5.66 -2.95 36.52
C ASN A 236 6.72 -2.68 35.47
N PRO A 237 7.12 -3.65 34.65
CA PRO A 237 8.01 -3.42 33.53
C PRO A 237 7.29 -2.70 32.38
N LEU A 238 8.01 -1.82 31.68
CA LEU A 238 7.57 -1.16 30.47
C LEU A 238 8.54 -1.48 29.35
N LEU A 239 8.08 -2.24 28.36
CA LEU A 239 8.82 -2.59 27.17
C LEU A 239 8.80 -1.41 26.20
N ILE A 240 9.96 -0.86 25.87
CA ILE A 240 10.11 0.28 24.98
C ILE A 240 10.96 -0.15 23.79
N GLY A 241 10.44 -0.04 22.58
CA GLY A 241 11.17 -0.38 21.37
C GLY A 241 10.36 -0.04 20.12
N GLU A 242 11.01 -0.08 18.99
CA GLU A 242 10.39 0.22 17.69
C GLU A 242 9.26 -0.78 17.37
N PRO A 243 8.32 -0.41 16.47
CA PRO A 243 7.30 -1.35 15.99
C PRO A 243 7.95 -2.58 15.35
N GLY A 244 7.39 -3.78 15.58
CA GLY A 244 7.88 -5.00 14.96
C GLY A 244 9.14 -5.64 15.57
N VAL A 245 9.68 -5.09 16.69
CA VAL A 245 10.86 -5.69 17.35
C VAL A 245 10.52 -6.89 18.24
N GLY A 246 9.25 -7.27 18.36
CA GLY A 246 8.83 -8.43 19.15
C GLY A 246 8.54 -8.14 20.63
N LYS A 247 8.01 -6.96 20.98
CA LYS A 247 7.61 -6.62 22.35
C LYS A 247 6.55 -7.56 22.91
N SER A 248 5.54 -7.91 22.11
CA SER A 248 4.46 -8.84 22.52
C SER A 248 4.99 -10.26 22.69
N ALA A 249 5.96 -10.69 21.87
CA ALA A 249 6.63 -11.98 22.02
C ALA A 249 7.35 -12.14 23.37
N ILE A 250 7.85 -11.05 23.99
CA ILE A 250 8.44 -11.10 25.32
C ILE A 250 7.39 -11.48 26.39
N ALA A 251 6.15 -11.00 26.27
CA ALA A 251 5.06 -11.38 27.17
C ALA A 251 4.64 -12.85 26.96
N GLU A 252 4.60 -13.32 25.72
CA GLU A 252 4.37 -14.73 25.40
C GLU A 252 5.50 -15.61 25.93
N GLY A 253 6.75 -15.20 25.76
CA GLY A 253 7.92 -15.88 26.31
C GLY A 253 7.94 -15.94 27.84
N LEU A 254 7.43 -14.89 28.49
CA LEU A 254 7.24 -14.89 29.94
C LEU A 254 6.20 -15.94 30.35
N ALA A 255 5.06 -16.03 29.65
CA ALA A 255 4.02 -17.02 29.89
C ALA A 255 4.55 -18.45 29.70
N LEU A 256 5.29 -18.70 28.61
CA LEU A 256 5.95 -19.99 28.36
C LEU A 256 6.92 -20.38 29.47
N ARG A 257 7.74 -19.44 29.99
CA ARG A 257 8.68 -19.70 31.07
C ARG A 257 7.98 -19.93 32.43
N ILE A 258 6.82 -19.29 32.65
CA ILE A 258 6.00 -19.55 33.85
C ILE A 258 5.50 -21.00 33.83
N VAL A 259 4.91 -21.44 32.71
CA VAL A 259 4.41 -22.81 32.51
C VAL A 259 5.54 -23.83 32.65
N GLN A 260 6.72 -23.54 32.08
CA GLN A 260 7.93 -24.38 32.20
C GLN A 260 8.62 -24.30 33.54
N ARG A 261 8.13 -23.45 34.47
CA ARG A 261 8.74 -23.19 35.80
C ARG A 261 10.19 -22.69 35.71
N LYS A 262 10.56 -22.00 34.65
CA LYS A 262 11.90 -21.39 34.42
C LYS A 262 11.96 -19.93 34.84
N VAL A 263 11.22 -19.54 35.87
CA VAL A 263 11.16 -18.20 36.43
C VAL A 263 11.37 -18.26 37.94
N SER A 264 11.37 -17.08 38.61
CA SER A 264 11.40 -17.02 40.08
C SER A 264 10.17 -17.72 40.69
N ARG A 265 10.32 -18.36 41.84
CA ARG A 265 9.23 -19.06 42.58
C ARG A 265 8.01 -18.18 42.82
N ILE A 266 8.20 -16.86 42.93
CA ILE A 266 7.14 -15.88 43.16
C ILE A 266 6.18 -15.80 41.94
N LEU A 267 6.65 -16.19 40.77
CA LEU A 267 5.90 -16.13 39.50
C LEU A 267 5.31 -17.48 39.06
N TYR A 268 5.52 -18.60 39.80
CA TYR A 268 5.12 -19.94 39.34
C TYR A 268 3.62 -20.12 39.14
N ASP A 269 2.80 -19.47 39.95
CA ASP A 269 1.34 -19.60 39.91
C ASP A 269 0.67 -18.36 39.34
N LYS A 270 1.45 -17.50 38.67
CA LYS A 270 0.94 -16.28 38.00
C LYS A 270 0.40 -16.59 36.62
N ARG A 271 -0.68 -15.91 36.27
CA ARG A 271 -1.31 -15.93 34.93
C ARG A 271 -0.95 -14.63 34.22
N VAL A 272 -0.53 -14.73 32.96
CA VAL A 272 -0.31 -13.56 32.10
C VAL A 272 -1.51 -13.40 31.17
N VAL A 273 -2.23 -12.30 31.31
CA VAL A 273 -3.45 -12.02 30.53
C VAL A 273 -3.23 -10.72 29.72
N THR A 274 -3.38 -10.82 28.41
CA THR A 274 -3.36 -9.65 27.51
C THR A 274 -4.70 -8.94 27.55
N LEU A 275 -4.72 -7.63 27.81
CA LEU A 275 -5.94 -6.83 27.76
C LEU A 275 -6.11 -6.19 26.38
N ASP A 276 -7.25 -6.45 25.75
CA ASP A 276 -7.64 -5.78 24.51
C ASP A 276 -8.46 -4.52 24.80
N LEU A 277 -7.80 -3.37 24.71
CA LEU A 277 -8.45 -2.07 24.96
C LEU A 277 -9.48 -1.73 23.87
N ALA A 278 -9.27 -2.19 22.64
CA ALA A 278 -10.20 -1.95 21.55
C ALA A 278 -11.54 -2.66 21.79
N SER A 279 -11.50 -3.89 22.30
CA SER A 279 -12.70 -4.64 22.69
C SER A 279 -13.46 -4.00 23.86
N LEU A 280 -12.77 -3.37 24.81
CA LEU A 280 -13.40 -2.63 25.90
C LEU A 280 -14.18 -1.39 25.41
N VAL A 281 -13.66 -0.72 24.36
CA VAL A 281 -14.28 0.47 23.78
C VAL A 281 -15.36 0.08 22.77
N ALA A 282 -15.25 -1.07 22.14
CA ALA A 282 -16.19 -1.52 21.11
C ALA A 282 -17.62 -1.65 21.67
N GLY A 283 -18.57 -1.04 20.96
CA GLY A 283 -19.99 -1.07 21.33
C GLY A 283 -20.39 -0.13 22.48
N THR A 284 -19.47 0.67 23.04
CA THR A 284 -19.83 1.69 24.02
C THR A 284 -20.31 2.96 23.32
N LYS A 285 -21.57 3.35 23.52
CA LYS A 285 -22.13 4.60 22.98
C LYS A 285 -21.81 5.82 23.88
N TYR A 286 -21.56 5.57 25.15
CA TYR A 286 -21.34 6.61 26.16
C TYR A 286 -20.08 6.32 26.99
N ARG A 287 -19.39 7.38 27.39
CA ARG A 287 -18.18 7.33 28.24
C ARG A 287 -18.38 6.49 29.52
N GLY A 288 -19.55 6.59 30.16
CA GLY A 288 -19.84 5.87 31.39
C GLY A 288 -19.81 4.33 31.24
N GLN A 289 -20.22 3.79 30.10
CA GLN A 289 -20.20 2.36 29.86
C GLN A 289 -18.78 1.80 29.76
N PHE A 290 -17.85 2.54 29.17
CA PHE A 290 -16.42 2.16 29.17
C PHE A 290 -15.84 2.22 30.57
N GLU A 291 -16.13 3.30 31.33
CA GLU A 291 -15.65 3.46 32.71
C GLU A 291 -16.17 2.33 33.60
N GLU A 292 -17.42 1.90 33.42
CA GLU A 292 -18.02 0.79 34.15
C GLU A 292 -17.35 -0.56 33.83
N ARG A 293 -17.13 -0.86 32.53
CA ARG A 293 -16.40 -2.08 32.11
C ARG A 293 -14.97 -2.09 32.66
N MET A 294 -14.27 -0.95 32.54
CA MET A 294 -12.91 -0.82 33.08
C MET A 294 -12.88 -1.02 34.58
N LYS A 295 -13.85 -0.44 35.32
CA LYS A 295 -13.97 -0.63 36.77
C LYS A 295 -14.23 -2.09 37.15
N ALA A 296 -15.02 -2.81 36.36
CA ALA A 296 -15.27 -4.22 36.56
C ALA A 296 -13.98 -5.05 36.38
N VAL A 297 -13.21 -4.79 35.32
CA VAL A 297 -11.89 -5.40 35.09
C VAL A 297 -10.93 -5.09 36.24
N MET A 298 -10.86 -3.83 36.70
CA MET A 298 -10.00 -3.41 37.80
C MET A 298 -10.36 -4.14 39.11
N ASN A 299 -11.65 -4.25 39.40
CA ASN A 299 -12.12 -4.95 40.61
C ASN A 299 -11.79 -6.46 40.59
N GLU A 300 -11.78 -7.10 39.41
CA GLU A 300 -11.32 -8.48 39.26
C GLU A 300 -9.82 -8.61 39.45
N LEU A 301 -9.03 -7.67 38.91
CA LEU A 301 -7.58 -7.65 39.08
C LEU A 301 -7.17 -7.42 40.55
N GLU A 302 -7.87 -6.52 41.28
CA GLU A 302 -7.63 -6.26 42.71
C GLU A 302 -7.97 -7.47 43.61
N LYS A 303 -8.90 -8.30 43.20
CA LYS A 303 -9.30 -9.52 43.94
C LYS A 303 -8.41 -10.74 43.66
N ASN A 304 -7.64 -10.71 42.57
CA ASN A 304 -6.84 -11.84 42.10
C ASN A 304 -5.37 -11.41 41.92
N ASP A 305 -4.57 -11.55 42.98
CA ASP A 305 -3.13 -11.20 42.98
C ASP A 305 -2.28 -12.10 42.07
N ASP A 306 -2.83 -13.16 41.50
CA ASP A 306 -2.16 -14.12 40.64
C ASP A 306 -2.10 -13.68 39.19
N ILE A 307 -2.68 -12.52 38.84
CA ILE A 307 -2.74 -12.03 37.44
C ILE A 307 -1.62 -11.00 37.19
N ILE A 308 -0.93 -11.18 36.05
CA ILE A 308 -0.05 -10.19 35.44
C ILE A 308 -0.75 -9.71 34.17
N LEU A 309 -1.13 -8.44 34.15
CA LEU A 309 -1.79 -7.83 33.03
C LEU A 309 -0.75 -7.42 31.98
N PHE A 310 -0.88 -7.87 30.73
CA PHE A 310 -0.10 -7.35 29.61
C PHE A 310 -0.96 -6.36 28.81
N ILE A 311 -0.43 -5.16 28.59
CA ILE A 311 -1.10 -4.12 27.84
C ILE A 311 -0.18 -3.69 26.70
N ASP A 312 -0.55 -4.06 25.50
CA ASP A 312 0.12 -3.56 24.31
C ASP A 312 -0.36 -2.12 24.02
N GLU A 313 0.52 -1.32 23.43
CA GLU A 313 0.25 0.10 23.16
C GLU A 313 -0.29 0.86 24.39
N ILE A 314 0.35 0.67 25.54
CA ILE A 314 -0.12 1.24 26.83
C ILE A 314 -0.31 2.76 26.78
N HIS A 315 0.30 3.47 25.84
CA HIS A 315 0.11 4.89 25.62
C HIS A 315 -1.34 5.25 25.28
N THR A 316 -2.11 4.31 24.71
CA THR A 316 -3.54 4.50 24.38
C THR A 316 -4.40 4.71 25.64
N ILE A 317 -3.96 4.23 26.80
CA ILE A 317 -4.63 4.45 28.09
C ILE A 317 -4.47 5.91 28.54
N VAL A 318 -3.36 6.56 28.22
CA VAL A 318 -2.99 7.89 28.74
C VAL A 318 -3.65 9.02 27.95
N GLY A 319 -4.48 8.71 26.97
CA GLY A 319 -5.25 9.69 26.23
C GLY A 319 -4.61 10.08 24.92
N ALA A 320 -4.78 9.27 23.94
CA ALA A 320 -4.69 9.63 22.54
C ALA A 320 -5.85 10.56 22.17
N GLY A 321 -5.93 11.75 22.79
CA GLY A 321 -7.06 12.64 22.57
C GLY A 321 -6.72 14.09 22.79
N GLY A 322 -6.18 14.75 21.78
CA GLY A 322 -6.18 16.21 21.67
C GLY A 322 -7.54 16.81 21.35
N ALA A 323 -8.64 16.07 21.39
CA ALA A 323 -10.00 16.57 21.24
C ALA A 323 -10.74 16.44 22.57
N THR A 324 -11.36 17.50 23.03
CA THR A 324 -12.23 17.56 24.20
C THR A 324 -13.24 16.41 24.21
N GLY A 325 -12.96 15.37 25.03
CA GLY A 325 -13.86 14.21 25.17
C GLY A 325 -13.20 12.84 25.12
N SER A 326 -11.86 12.74 25.01
CA SER A 326 -11.17 11.45 24.98
C SER A 326 -11.18 10.73 26.33
N LEU A 327 -11.29 9.42 26.25
CA LEU A 327 -11.34 8.45 27.34
C LEU A 327 -9.99 8.45 28.08
N ASP A 328 -9.91 9.09 29.24
CA ASP A 328 -8.72 9.06 30.10
C ASP A 328 -8.82 7.90 31.10
N ALA A 329 -8.54 6.70 30.63
CA ALA A 329 -8.49 5.51 31.46
C ALA A 329 -7.31 5.54 32.46
N SER A 330 -6.30 6.40 32.23
CA SER A 330 -5.11 6.45 33.07
C SER A 330 -5.44 6.80 34.52
N ASN A 331 -6.46 7.65 34.73
CA ASN A 331 -6.87 8.05 36.07
C ASN A 331 -7.46 6.88 36.92
N MET A 332 -7.96 5.85 36.26
CA MET A 332 -8.45 4.63 36.91
C MET A 332 -7.31 3.67 37.25
N PHE A 333 -6.30 3.52 36.39
CA PHE A 333 -5.15 2.67 36.63
C PHE A 333 -4.14 3.26 37.63
N LYS A 334 -3.94 4.58 37.64
CA LYS A 334 -2.95 5.24 38.50
C LYS A 334 -3.06 4.88 39.97
N PRO A 335 -4.24 4.85 40.61
CA PRO A 335 -4.35 4.51 42.05
C PRO A 335 -3.96 3.05 42.34
N ALA A 336 -4.44 2.11 41.54
CA ALA A 336 -4.17 0.68 41.72
C ALA A 336 -2.68 0.33 41.47
N LEU A 337 -2.07 0.87 40.43
CA LEU A 337 -0.63 0.79 40.18
C LEU A 337 0.18 1.45 41.31
N ALA A 338 -0.35 2.54 41.88
CA ALA A 338 0.32 3.26 42.96
C ALA A 338 0.35 2.45 44.25
N ARG A 339 -0.75 1.75 44.59
CA ARG A 339 -0.86 0.89 45.78
C ARG A 339 -0.16 -0.45 45.55
N GLY A 340 0.17 -0.82 44.31
CA GLY A 340 0.79 -2.12 43.97
C GLY A 340 -0.22 -3.29 44.00
N GLU A 341 -1.49 -2.98 43.89
CA GLU A 341 -2.60 -3.96 43.87
C GLU A 341 -2.68 -4.68 42.52
N ILE A 342 -2.10 -4.11 41.48
CA ILE A 342 -2.06 -4.67 40.15
C ILE A 342 -0.62 -4.76 39.65
N GLN A 343 -0.27 -5.88 39.05
CA GLN A 343 0.96 -6.08 38.29
C GLN A 343 0.68 -5.95 36.79
N CYS A 344 1.42 -5.05 36.15
CA CYS A 344 1.23 -4.76 34.71
C CYS A 344 2.57 -4.76 33.95
N VAL A 345 2.58 -5.40 32.80
CA VAL A 345 3.63 -5.28 31.78
C VAL A 345 3.08 -4.43 30.65
N GLY A 346 3.65 -3.24 30.43
CA GLY A 346 3.25 -2.38 29.31
C GLY A 346 4.21 -2.51 28.13
N ALA A 347 3.72 -2.29 26.93
CA ALA A 347 4.54 -2.16 25.72
C ALA A 347 4.20 -0.85 25.01
N THR A 348 5.23 -0.16 24.48
CA THR A 348 5.06 1.09 23.73
C THR A 348 6.29 1.38 22.85
N THR A 349 6.20 2.36 21.95
CA THR A 349 7.36 2.88 21.22
C THR A 349 8.10 3.95 22.02
N LEU A 350 9.33 4.29 21.60
CA LEU A 350 10.12 5.32 22.28
C LEU A 350 9.48 6.71 22.14
N ASP A 351 8.92 7.02 21.00
CA ASP A 351 8.30 8.32 20.74
C ASP A 351 6.99 8.49 21.52
N GLU A 352 6.15 7.45 21.55
CA GLU A 352 4.91 7.44 22.34
C GLU A 352 5.20 7.46 23.86
N TYR A 353 6.28 6.76 24.27
CA TYR A 353 6.75 6.85 25.66
C TYR A 353 7.05 8.30 26.06
N ARG A 354 7.86 9.01 25.24
CA ARG A 354 8.22 10.43 25.47
C ARG A 354 7.01 11.35 25.41
N GLN A 355 6.09 11.08 24.50
CA GLN A 355 4.94 11.95 24.28
C GLN A 355 3.88 11.83 25.38
N TYR A 356 3.60 10.62 25.84
CA TYR A 356 2.46 10.32 26.71
C TYR A 356 2.84 9.89 28.12
N ILE A 357 3.84 9.02 28.31
CA ILE A 357 4.14 8.42 29.60
C ILE A 357 5.17 9.24 30.39
N GLU A 358 6.23 9.69 29.74
CA GLU A 358 7.30 10.47 30.38
C GLU A 358 6.81 11.80 30.92
N LYS A 359 5.85 12.43 30.26
CA LYS A 359 5.20 13.66 30.71
C LYS A 359 4.30 13.47 31.93
N ASP A 360 3.80 12.27 32.13
CA ASP A 360 2.99 11.91 33.29
C ASP A 360 3.88 11.33 34.41
N GLY A 361 4.39 12.19 35.26
CA GLY A 361 5.29 11.83 36.36
C GLY A 361 4.69 10.82 37.37
N ALA A 362 3.37 10.62 37.37
CA ALA A 362 2.73 9.60 38.21
C ALA A 362 2.90 8.20 37.59
N LEU A 363 2.75 8.06 36.28
CA LEU A 363 2.97 6.80 35.57
C LEU A 363 4.46 6.46 35.45
N GLU A 364 5.31 7.42 35.10
CA GLU A 364 6.75 7.22 34.96
C GLU A 364 7.38 6.63 36.22
N ARG A 365 6.95 7.09 37.40
CA ARG A 365 7.47 6.57 38.68
C ARG A 365 7.02 5.16 38.99
N ARG A 366 6.02 4.61 38.33
CA ARG A 366 5.45 3.27 38.57
C ARG A 366 5.99 2.21 37.65
N PHE A 367 6.39 2.61 36.45
CA PHE A 367 6.97 1.70 35.48
C PHE A 367 8.50 1.70 35.50
N GLN A 368 9.07 0.52 35.20
CA GLN A 368 10.50 0.34 35.04
C GLN A 368 10.78 0.06 33.56
N LYS A 369 11.56 0.93 32.93
CA LYS A 369 11.92 0.83 31.51
C LYS A 369 12.73 -0.44 31.24
N VAL A 370 12.39 -1.14 30.18
CA VAL A 370 13.14 -2.24 29.56
C VAL A 370 13.23 -1.93 28.08
N LEU A 371 14.42 -1.61 27.60
CA LEU A 371 14.65 -1.33 26.19
C LEU A 371 14.66 -2.66 25.41
N VAL A 372 13.94 -2.69 24.31
CA VAL A 372 13.86 -3.83 23.39
C VAL A 372 14.45 -3.39 22.06
N GLU A 373 15.63 -3.89 21.76
CA GLU A 373 16.32 -3.59 20.50
C GLU A 373 15.87 -4.57 19.38
N PRO A 374 16.00 -4.18 18.09
CA PRO A 374 15.81 -5.10 16.99
C PRO A 374 16.72 -6.33 17.12
N THR A 375 16.26 -7.49 16.67
CA THR A 375 17.05 -8.71 16.66
C THR A 375 18.18 -8.62 15.63
N THR A 376 19.27 -9.34 15.90
CA THR A 376 20.36 -9.50 14.94
C THR A 376 19.94 -10.39 13.76
N VAL A 377 20.73 -10.42 12.69
CA VAL A 377 20.47 -11.28 11.53
C VAL A 377 20.49 -12.76 11.94
N GLU A 378 21.46 -13.14 12.76
CA GLU A 378 21.64 -14.51 13.25
C GLU A 378 20.46 -14.95 14.13
N GLU A 379 20.07 -14.15 15.12
CA GLU A 379 18.90 -14.39 15.97
C GLU A 379 17.61 -14.48 15.15
N THR A 380 17.45 -13.63 14.13
CA THR A 380 16.26 -13.66 13.27
C THR A 380 16.19 -14.93 12.45
N ILE A 381 17.33 -15.44 11.91
CA ILE A 381 17.36 -16.73 11.20
C ILE A 381 16.92 -17.85 12.14
N GLU A 382 17.41 -17.86 13.39
CA GLU A 382 17.01 -18.84 14.40
C GLU A 382 15.51 -18.74 14.74
N ILE A 383 14.97 -17.51 14.83
CA ILE A 383 13.52 -17.31 15.00
C ILE A 383 12.76 -17.93 13.83
N LEU A 384 13.14 -17.63 12.58
CA LEU A 384 12.45 -18.16 11.39
C LEU A 384 12.51 -19.70 11.36
N GLN A 385 13.64 -20.30 11.71
CA GLN A 385 13.76 -21.75 11.78
C GLN A 385 12.80 -22.37 12.80
N ASN A 386 12.57 -21.72 13.93
CA ASN A 386 11.66 -22.22 14.97
C ASN A 386 10.16 -22.03 14.63
N ILE A 387 9.80 -21.06 13.81
CA ILE A 387 8.41 -20.84 13.40
C ILE A 387 8.08 -21.49 12.06
N LYS A 388 9.08 -21.94 11.30
CA LYS A 388 9.00 -22.53 9.96
C LYS A 388 7.85 -23.54 9.83
N ASP A 389 7.79 -24.53 10.73
CA ASP A 389 6.84 -25.63 10.64
C ASP A 389 5.36 -25.18 10.66
N LYS A 390 5.05 -24.10 11.39
CA LYS A 390 3.71 -23.54 11.44
C LYS A 390 3.31 -22.87 10.13
N TYR A 391 4.23 -22.10 9.52
CA TYR A 391 4.00 -21.47 8.22
C TYR A 391 3.97 -22.50 7.08
N GLU A 392 4.80 -23.55 7.15
CA GLU A 392 4.75 -24.67 6.22
C GLU A 392 3.41 -25.41 6.27
N SER A 393 2.88 -25.58 7.48
CA SER A 393 1.57 -26.21 7.66
C SER A 393 0.42 -25.32 7.21
N HIS A 394 0.54 -24.00 7.38
CA HIS A 394 -0.50 -23.04 7.01
C HIS A 394 -0.60 -22.89 5.48
N HIS A 395 0.53 -22.71 4.81
CA HIS A 395 0.57 -22.50 3.35
C HIS A 395 0.71 -23.78 2.54
N ASN A 396 0.87 -24.94 3.19
CA ASN A 396 1.14 -26.21 2.53
C ASN A 396 2.36 -26.17 1.62
N VAL A 397 3.45 -25.54 2.07
CA VAL A 397 4.73 -25.39 1.37
C VAL A 397 5.87 -25.94 2.21
N SER A 398 7.09 -25.99 1.66
CA SER A 398 8.32 -26.29 2.40
C SER A 398 9.36 -25.22 2.10
N TYR A 399 9.95 -24.62 3.14
CA TYR A 399 10.99 -23.61 2.98
C TYR A 399 12.37 -24.23 3.02
N THR A 400 13.24 -23.85 2.07
CA THR A 400 14.65 -24.22 2.15
C THR A 400 15.38 -23.33 3.16
N ASP A 401 16.51 -23.80 3.68
CA ASP A 401 17.30 -23.00 4.63
C ASP A 401 17.86 -21.73 3.96
N GLU A 402 18.19 -21.82 2.67
CA GLU A 402 18.61 -20.67 1.86
C GLU A 402 17.47 -19.63 1.72
N ALA A 403 16.21 -20.08 1.61
CA ALA A 403 15.06 -19.19 1.56
C ALA A 403 14.86 -18.45 2.90
N LEU A 404 15.06 -19.13 4.04
CA LEU A 404 15.00 -18.50 5.37
C LEU A 404 16.09 -17.42 5.52
N GLU A 405 17.30 -17.75 5.15
CA GLU A 405 18.41 -16.78 5.14
C GLU A 405 18.12 -15.60 4.21
N ALA A 406 17.57 -15.89 3.03
CA ALA A 406 17.20 -14.85 2.07
C ALA A 406 16.12 -13.92 2.62
N CYS A 407 15.08 -14.43 3.31
CA CYS A 407 14.08 -13.61 3.99
C CYS A 407 14.72 -12.58 4.93
N VAL A 408 15.71 -12.98 5.72
CA VAL A 408 16.38 -12.09 6.66
C VAL A 408 17.35 -11.13 5.95
N LYS A 409 18.24 -11.66 5.11
CA LYS A 409 19.30 -10.87 4.46
C LYS A 409 18.71 -9.84 3.48
N LEU A 410 17.73 -10.24 2.66
CA LEU A 410 17.13 -9.35 1.67
C LEU A 410 16.27 -8.28 2.32
N THR A 411 15.42 -8.64 3.29
CA THR A 411 14.61 -7.65 3.99
C THR A 411 15.46 -6.70 4.81
N ASN A 412 16.53 -7.19 5.47
CA ASN A 412 17.43 -6.33 6.22
C ASN A 412 18.15 -5.32 5.31
N ARG A 413 18.51 -5.74 4.09
CA ARG A 413 19.19 -4.90 3.11
C ARG A 413 18.26 -3.91 2.41
N TYR A 414 17.03 -4.32 2.08
CA TYR A 414 16.16 -3.59 1.18
C TYR A 414 14.95 -2.93 1.84
N MET A 415 14.55 -3.37 3.05
CA MET A 415 13.46 -2.79 3.83
C MET A 415 14.01 -2.03 5.04
N THR A 416 14.18 -0.72 4.90
CA THR A 416 14.78 0.15 5.94
C THR A 416 13.75 0.76 6.88
N GLU A 417 12.47 0.78 6.50
CA GLU A 417 11.39 1.37 7.30
C GLU A 417 10.86 0.47 8.41
N ARG A 418 11.16 -0.85 8.34
CA ARG A 418 10.72 -1.84 9.30
C ARG A 418 11.90 -2.53 9.98
N PHE A 419 11.68 -3.08 11.15
CA PHE A 419 12.70 -3.71 11.97
C PHE A 419 12.61 -5.24 11.94
N LEU A 420 13.72 -5.90 12.21
CA LEU A 420 13.75 -7.33 12.46
C LEU A 420 13.15 -7.63 13.86
N PRO A 421 12.44 -8.77 14.01
CA PRO A 421 12.24 -9.86 13.06
C PRO A 421 11.02 -9.69 12.13
N ASP A 422 10.12 -8.75 12.40
CA ASP A 422 8.81 -8.59 11.77
C ASP A 422 8.86 -8.59 10.24
N LYS A 423 9.73 -7.76 9.65
CA LYS A 423 9.88 -7.70 8.18
C LYS A 423 10.34 -9.00 7.54
N ALA A 424 11.09 -9.84 8.27
CA ALA A 424 11.53 -11.13 7.77
C ALA A 424 10.42 -12.18 7.87
N ILE A 425 9.61 -12.10 8.91
CA ILE A 425 8.41 -12.94 9.10
C ILE A 425 7.38 -12.61 8.02
N ASP A 426 7.13 -11.33 7.75
CA ASP A 426 6.24 -10.89 6.66
C ASP A 426 6.68 -11.44 5.30
N ALA A 427 7.99 -11.39 5.01
CA ALA A 427 8.52 -11.92 3.76
C ALA A 427 8.39 -13.44 3.66
N LEU A 428 8.54 -14.16 4.78
CA LEU A 428 8.32 -15.60 4.88
C LEU A 428 6.87 -15.95 4.56
N ASP A 429 5.94 -15.26 5.22
CA ASP A 429 4.49 -15.46 5.09
C ASP A 429 4.02 -15.18 3.65
N GLU A 430 4.41 -14.05 3.10
CA GLU A 430 4.04 -13.67 1.72
C GLU A 430 4.68 -14.60 0.68
N ALA A 431 5.92 -15.09 0.89
CA ALA A 431 6.57 -16.03 -0.01
C ALA A 431 5.83 -17.38 -0.02
N GLY A 432 5.44 -17.90 1.14
CA GLY A 432 4.64 -19.11 1.25
C GLY A 432 3.28 -18.98 0.57
N SER A 433 2.56 -17.91 0.87
CA SER A 433 1.26 -17.60 0.27
C SER A 433 1.34 -17.52 -1.26
N ARG A 434 2.34 -16.82 -1.78
CA ARG A 434 2.52 -16.65 -3.22
C ARG A 434 2.81 -17.97 -3.94
N VAL A 435 3.75 -18.76 -3.42
CA VAL A 435 4.08 -20.06 -4.02
C VAL A 435 2.87 -20.97 -4.01
N HIS A 436 2.11 -20.98 -2.92
CA HIS A 436 0.86 -21.72 -2.82
C HIS A 436 -0.14 -21.28 -3.91
N ILE A 437 -0.42 -19.98 -4.04
CA ILE A 437 -1.40 -19.45 -5.01
C ILE A 437 -0.95 -19.65 -6.46
N THR A 438 0.36 -19.47 -6.75
CA THR A 438 0.89 -19.58 -8.12
C THR A 438 0.85 -21.02 -8.63
N ASN A 439 1.01 -22.01 -7.74
CA ASN A 439 1.11 -23.41 -8.08
C ASN A 439 -0.20 -24.20 -7.84
N ILE A 440 -1.33 -23.53 -7.60
CA ILE A 440 -2.63 -24.18 -7.56
C ILE A 440 -3.00 -24.67 -8.98
N ASN A 441 -2.51 -25.84 -9.34
CA ASN A 441 -2.99 -26.53 -10.54
C ASN A 441 -4.25 -27.33 -10.20
N VAL A 442 -5.40 -26.76 -10.55
CA VAL A 442 -6.68 -27.48 -10.43
C VAL A 442 -6.66 -28.65 -11.46
N PRO A 443 -6.83 -29.91 -11.03
CA PRO A 443 -6.86 -31.03 -11.95
C PRO A 443 -7.91 -30.86 -13.05
N GLU A 444 -7.56 -31.21 -14.30
CA GLU A 444 -8.50 -31.11 -15.43
C GLU A 444 -9.83 -31.85 -15.18
N LYS A 445 -9.81 -32.88 -14.35
CA LYS A 445 -11.02 -33.60 -13.93
C LYS A 445 -12.02 -32.71 -13.21
N ILE A 446 -11.55 -31.87 -12.30
CA ILE A 446 -12.42 -30.93 -11.55
C ILE A 446 -13.01 -29.90 -12.52
N LEU A 447 -12.18 -29.30 -13.37
CA LEU A 447 -12.62 -28.32 -14.37
C LEU A 447 -13.65 -28.93 -15.35
N THR A 448 -13.45 -30.20 -15.74
CA THR A 448 -14.41 -30.87 -16.64
C THR A 448 -15.73 -31.21 -15.97
N ILE A 449 -15.72 -31.55 -14.66
CA ILE A 449 -16.94 -31.79 -13.89
C ILE A 449 -17.69 -30.50 -13.64
N GLU A 450 -16.98 -29.40 -13.31
CA GLU A 450 -17.57 -28.07 -13.15
C GLU A 450 -18.21 -27.58 -14.44
N GLY A 451 -17.53 -27.73 -15.59
CA GLY A 451 -18.11 -27.40 -16.88
C GLY A 451 -19.40 -28.19 -17.20
N LYS A 452 -19.41 -29.51 -16.96
CA LYS A 452 -20.60 -30.34 -17.13
C LYS A 452 -21.73 -29.94 -16.18
N LEU A 453 -21.41 -29.56 -14.96
CA LEU A 453 -22.37 -29.13 -13.97
C LEU A 453 -23.05 -27.82 -14.39
N GLU A 454 -22.27 -26.90 -14.97
CA GLU A 454 -22.79 -25.64 -15.50
C GLU A 454 -23.70 -25.88 -16.73
N GLU A 455 -23.30 -26.74 -17.65
CA GLU A 455 -24.13 -27.15 -18.78
C GLU A 455 -25.47 -27.79 -18.32
N VAL A 456 -25.43 -28.70 -17.34
CA VAL A 456 -26.63 -29.34 -16.79
C VAL A 456 -27.54 -28.33 -16.10
N ARG A 457 -26.96 -27.36 -15.37
CA ARG A 457 -27.70 -26.24 -14.76
C ARG A 457 -28.40 -25.35 -15.80
N GLU A 458 -27.71 -25.02 -16.88
CA GLU A 458 -28.30 -24.23 -17.97
C GLU A 458 -29.42 -25.01 -18.67
N LEU A 459 -29.20 -26.29 -18.99
CA LEU A 459 -30.22 -27.17 -19.58
C LEU A 459 -31.43 -27.30 -18.67
N LYS A 460 -31.23 -27.53 -17.40
CA LYS A 460 -32.31 -27.60 -16.39
C LYS A 460 -33.13 -26.31 -16.37
N ASN A 461 -32.47 -25.14 -16.39
CA ASN A 461 -33.15 -23.85 -16.41
C ASN A 461 -33.98 -23.67 -17.71
N THR A 462 -33.48 -24.13 -18.85
CA THR A 462 -34.22 -24.07 -20.12
C THR A 462 -35.39 -25.01 -20.17
N VAL A 463 -35.25 -26.21 -19.61
CA VAL A 463 -36.29 -27.22 -19.57
C VAL A 463 -37.42 -26.84 -18.59
N VAL A 464 -37.06 -26.26 -17.43
CA VAL A 464 -38.03 -25.70 -16.47
C VAL A 464 -38.84 -24.57 -17.10
N LYS A 465 -38.18 -23.66 -17.87
CA LYS A 465 -38.90 -22.61 -18.61
C LYS A 465 -39.91 -23.19 -19.67
N LYS A 466 -39.60 -24.37 -20.18
CA LYS A 466 -40.48 -25.10 -21.14
C LYS A 466 -41.55 -26.00 -20.47
N GLN A 467 -41.65 -25.94 -19.12
CA GLN A 467 -42.62 -26.73 -18.29
C GLN A 467 -42.53 -28.26 -18.45
N LYS A 468 -41.37 -28.79 -18.82
CA LYS A 468 -41.13 -30.22 -18.95
C LYS A 468 -40.57 -30.80 -17.64
N TYR A 469 -41.42 -31.04 -16.67
CA TYR A 469 -41.03 -31.41 -15.30
C TYR A 469 -40.36 -32.78 -15.17
N GLU A 470 -40.70 -33.76 -16.02
CA GLU A 470 -40.04 -35.09 -15.99
C GLU A 470 -38.59 -35.01 -16.48
N GLU A 471 -38.29 -34.21 -17.52
CA GLU A 471 -36.93 -34.00 -17.99
C GLU A 471 -36.10 -33.16 -16.97
N ALA A 472 -36.75 -32.20 -16.33
CA ALA A 472 -36.12 -31.39 -15.27
C ALA A 472 -35.77 -32.23 -14.03
N ALA A 473 -36.57 -33.23 -13.67
CA ALA A 473 -36.29 -34.17 -12.57
C ALA A 473 -35.04 -35.01 -12.85
N LYS A 474 -34.90 -35.55 -14.08
CA LYS A 474 -33.69 -36.30 -14.48
C LYS A 474 -32.43 -35.43 -14.42
N LEU A 475 -32.49 -34.19 -14.97
CA LEU A 475 -31.39 -33.26 -14.90
C LEU A 475 -30.99 -32.84 -13.47
N ARG A 476 -31.98 -32.82 -12.55
CA ARG A 476 -31.71 -32.59 -11.13
C ARG A 476 -30.96 -33.75 -10.46
N ASP A 477 -31.31 -34.98 -10.85
CA ASP A 477 -30.60 -36.17 -10.35
C ASP A 477 -29.19 -36.25 -10.91
N ASP A 478 -29.00 -35.87 -12.20
CA ASP A 478 -27.68 -35.76 -12.82
C ASP A 478 -26.85 -34.66 -12.16
N GLU A 479 -27.43 -33.47 -11.87
CA GLU A 479 -26.77 -32.38 -11.13
C GLU A 479 -26.29 -32.88 -9.76
N LYS A 480 -27.12 -33.57 -9.00
CA LYS A 480 -26.80 -34.10 -7.69
C LYS A 480 -25.71 -35.18 -7.70
N ASN A 481 -25.67 -35.98 -8.78
CA ASN A 481 -24.59 -36.95 -8.97
C ASN A 481 -23.25 -36.26 -9.31
N LEU A 482 -23.28 -35.26 -10.21
CA LEU A 482 -22.09 -34.48 -10.54
C LEU A 482 -21.60 -33.65 -9.34
N GLU A 483 -22.47 -33.13 -8.49
CA GLU A 483 -22.07 -32.46 -7.24
C GLU A 483 -21.39 -33.42 -6.26
N LYS A 484 -21.83 -34.69 -6.17
CA LYS A 484 -21.15 -35.70 -5.35
C LYS A 484 -19.80 -36.10 -5.95
N GLU A 485 -19.71 -36.24 -7.28
CA GLU A 485 -18.43 -36.50 -7.96
C GLU A 485 -17.48 -35.36 -7.79
N LEU A 486 -17.96 -34.12 -7.87
CA LEU A 486 -17.15 -32.92 -7.64
C LEU A 486 -16.60 -32.90 -6.20
N ALA A 487 -17.46 -33.12 -5.21
CA ALA A 487 -17.06 -33.16 -3.80
C ALA A 487 -16.02 -34.24 -3.53
N SER A 488 -16.19 -35.46 -4.09
CA SER A 488 -15.21 -36.52 -3.94
C SER A 488 -13.90 -36.25 -4.66
N ALA A 489 -13.94 -35.59 -5.83
CA ALA A 489 -12.74 -35.17 -6.56
C ALA A 489 -12.00 -34.05 -5.85
N GLN A 490 -12.71 -33.09 -5.26
CA GLN A 490 -12.14 -32.03 -4.45
C GLN A 490 -11.49 -32.57 -3.17
N GLU A 491 -12.14 -33.52 -2.49
CA GLU A 491 -11.59 -34.17 -1.29
C GLU A 491 -10.32 -34.97 -1.60
N ALA A 492 -10.32 -35.69 -2.71
CA ALA A 492 -9.15 -36.43 -3.19
C ALA A 492 -7.99 -35.47 -3.55
N TRP A 493 -8.30 -34.36 -4.21
CA TRP A 493 -7.31 -33.34 -4.54
C TRP A 493 -6.75 -32.62 -3.29
N GLU A 494 -7.60 -32.31 -2.31
CA GLU A 494 -7.12 -31.77 -1.02
C GLU A 494 -6.15 -32.72 -0.30
N ILE A 495 -6.40 -34.01 -0.34
CA ILE A 495 -5.50 -35.02 0.27
C ILE A 495 -4.18 -35.08 -0.52
N GLU A 496 -4.26 -35.06 -1.84
CA GLU A 496 -3.09 -35.11 -2.73
C GLU A 496 -2.25 -33.83 -2.60
N SER A 497 -2.89 -32.65 -2.54
CA SER A 497 -2.21 -31.38 -2.36
C SER A 497 -1.51 -31.25 -0.98
N LYS A 498 -2.06 -31.87 0.06
CA LYS A 498 -1.42 -31.95 1.40
C LYS A 498 -0.18 -32.86 1.40
N LEU A 499 -0.10 -33.84 0.48
CA LEU A 499 1.03 -34.74 0.36
C LEU A 499 2.20 -34.13 -0.47
N HIS A 500 1.87 -33.27 -1.43
CA HIS A 500 2.85 -32.59 -2.27
C HIS A 500 3.01 -31.13 -1.81
N LYS A 501 4.00 -30.89 -0.95
CA LYS A 501 4.37 -29.55 -0.53
C LYS A 501 5.29 -28.92 -1.58
N GLU A 502 4.91 -27.77 -2.08
CA GLU A 502 5.75 -26.97 -2.97
C GLU A 502 6.93 -26.35 -2.22
N VAL A 503 8.07 -26.26 -2.89
CA VAL A 503 9.29 -25.76 -2.27
C VAL A 503 9.44 -24.27 -2.52
N VAL A 504 9.57 -23.50 -1.45
CA VAL A 504 9.91 -22.07 -1.50
C VAL A 504 11.42 -21.92 -1.55
N SER A 505 11.93 -21.42 -2.67
CA SER A 505 13.35 -21.17 -2.91
C SER A 505 13.76 -19.73 -2.59
N GLU A 506 15.07 -19.46 -2.58
CA GLU A 506 15.63 -18.12 -2.49
C GLU A 506 15.07 -17.18 -3.58
N GLU A 507 14.83 -17.70 -4.80
CA GLU A 507 14.29 -16.91 -5.92
C GLU A 507 12.87 -16.44 -5.65
N ASN A 508 12.02 -17.29 -5.06
CA ASN A 508 10.66 -16.91 -4.69
C ASN A 508 10.66 -15.79 -3.64
N VAL A 509 11.54 -15.90 -2.64
CA VAL A 509 11.71 -14.84 -1.62
C VAL A 509 12.21 -13.54 -2.26
N ALA A 510 13.18 -13.63 -3.17
CA ALA A 510 13.68 -12.46 -3.89
C ALA A 510 12.57 -11.76 -4.71
N GLU A 511 11.67 -12.55 -5.31
CA GLU A 511 10.47 -12.02 -5.98
C GLU A 511 9.57 -11.24 -5.05
N VAL A 512 9.26 -11.81 -3.92
CA VAL A 512 8.40 -11.18 -2.92
C VAL A 512 9.03 -9.90 -2.39
N VAL A 513 10.29 -9.94 -1.98
CA VAL A 513 11.00 -8.74 -1.52
C VAL A 513 11.06 -7.67 -2.62
N SER A 514 11.20 -8.08 -3.88
CA SER A 514 11.13 -7.16 -5.03
C SER A 514 9.76 -6.48 -5.15
N MET A 515 8.66 -7.21 -4.95
CA MET A 515 7.32 -6.63 -4.96
C MET A 515 7.07 -5.70 -3.78
N MET A 516 7.50 -6.11 -2.57
CA MET A 516 7.34 -5.31 -1.35
C MET A 516 8.11 -3.98 -1.40
N THR A 517 9.30 -4.01 -2.00
CA THR A 517 10.22 -2.84 -2.03
C THR A 517 10.20 -2.06 -3.33
N GLY A 518 9.66 -2.64 -4.41
CA GLY A 518 9.75 -2.09 -5.76
C GLY A 518 11.14 -2.21 -6.39
N VAL A 519 12.06 -2.98 -5.78
CA VAL A 519 13.42 -3.19 -6.27
C VAL A 519 13.47 -4.50 -7.05
N PRO A 520 14.00 -4.55 -8.26
CA PRO A 520 14.15 -5.78 -9.02
C PRO A 520 15.23 -6.69 -8.40
N VAL A 521 14.90 -7.38 -7.30
CA VAL A 521 15.82 -8.25 -6.55
C VAL A 521 16.11 -9.54 -7.29
N HIS A 522 15.23 -10.01 -8.16
CA HIS A 522 15.36 -11.24 -8.95
C HIS A 522 16.60 -11.38 -9.81
N ARG A 523 17.25 -10.26 -10.09
CA ARG A 523 18.32 -10.24 -11.08
C ARG A 523 19.70 -10.28 -10.47
N ILE A 524 19.81 -10.57 -9.16
CA ILE A 524 21.05 -10.39 -8.41
C ILE A 524 22.02 -11.58 -8.55
N ALA A 525 21.57 -12.79 -8.85
CA ALA A 525 22.46 -13.96 -8.67
C ALA A 525 23.36 -14.33 -9.86
N GLN A 526 22.92 -14.30 -11.11
CA GLN A 526 23.80 -14.69 -12.24
C GLN A 526 23.64 -13.87 -13.53
N THR A 527 22.44 -13.36 -13.80
CA THR A 527 22.19 -12.52 -15.00
C THR A 527 22.63 -11.07 -14.82
N GLU A 528 22.81 -10.60 -13.59
CA GLU A 528 23.28 -9.23 -13.31
C GLU A 528 24.72 -8.97 -13.73
N SER A 529 25.61 -9.95 -13.54
CA SER A 529 27.01 -9.80 -13.96
C SER A 529 27.10 -9.51 -15.46
N ASN A 530 26.32 -10.22 -16.27
CA ASN A 530 26.27 -10.01 -17.73
C ASN A 530 25.59 -8.67 -18.10
N LYS A 531 24.54 -8.29 -17.38
CA LYS A 531 23.86 -7.00 -17.60
C LYS A 531 24.72 -5.81 -17.17
N LEU A 532 25.43 -5.94 -16.06
CA LEU A 532 26.39 -4.92 -15.60
C LEU A 532 27.62 -4.82 -16.51
N ALA A 533 28.03 -5.92 -17.12
CA ALA A 533 29.08 -5.92 -18.13
C ALA A 533 28.64 -5.22 -19.43
N ALA A 534 27.40 -5.41 -19.85
CA ALA A 534 26.81 -4.78 -21.04
C ALA A 534 26.30 -3.35 -20.80
N LEU A 535 26.22 -2.91 -19.54
CA LEU A 535 25.67 -1.60 -19.15
C LEU A 535 26.39 -0.42 -19.85
N PRO A 536 27.73 -0.40 -19.98
CA PRO A 536 28.43 0.68 -20.67
C PRO A 536 27.94 0.87 -22.10
N ASP A 537 27.79 -0.22 -22.86
CA ASP A 537 27.39 -0.18 -24.26
C ASP A 537 25.93 0.23 -24.44
N ARG A 538 25.05 -0.23 -23.56
CA ARG A 538 23.64 0.16 -23.54
C ARG A 538 23.45 1.65 -23.25
N ILE A 539 24.24 2.21 -22.32
CA ILE A 539 24.20 3.65 -22.00
C ILE A 539 24.82 4.47 -23.14
N LYS A 540 25.97 4.05 -23.71
CA LYS A 540 26.61 4.70 -24.85
C LYS A 540 25.70 4.79 -26.08
N GLY A 541 24.89 3.76 -26.33
CA GLY A 541 23.88 3.80 -27.38
C GLY A 541 22.78 4.85 -27.18
N LYS A 542 22.56 5.34 -25.95
CA LYS A 542 21.51 6.32 -25.60
C LYS A 542 22.05 7.69 -25.22
N VAL A 543 23.33 7.78 -24.82
CA VAL A 543 24.03 9.01 -24.44
C VAL A 543 25.25 9.16 -25.31
N ILE A 544 25.16 9.99 -26.35
CA ILE A 544 26.16 10.15 -27.40
C ILE A 544 27.23 11.16 -27.00
N GLY A 545 28.50 10.83 -27.30
CA GLY A 545 29.63 11.74 -27.17
C GLY A 545 30.16 11.96 -25.75
N GLN A 546 29.76 11.08 -24.79
CA GLN A 546 30.16 11.20 -23.38
C GLN A 546 30.76 9.89 -22.84
N ASP A 547 31.55 9.19 -23.66
CA ASP A 547 32.05 7.85 -23.36
C ASP A 547 32.86 7.76 -22.05
N GLU A 548 33.69 8.76 -21.76
CA GLU A 548 34.51 8.81 -20.55
C GLU A 548 33.64 8.96 -19.30
N ALA A 549 32.64 9.85 -19.34
CA ALA A 549 31.71 10.04 -18.21
C ALA A 549 30.90 8.77 -17.96
N VAL A 550 30.40 8.12 -19.00
CA VAL A 550 29.67 6.85 -18.91
C VAL A 550 30.55 5.77 -18.28
N ALA A 551 31.80 5.61 -18.76
CA ALA A 551 32.72 4.58 -18.25
C ALA A 551 33.03 4.78 -16.75
N LYS A 552 33.24 6.01 -16.29
CA LYS A 552 33.48 6.33 -14.87
C LYS A 552 32.27 6.02 -13.99
N VAL A 553 31.09 6.44 -14.41
CA VAL A 553 29.85 6.16 -13.67
C VAL A 553 29.63 4.66 -13.54
N VAL A 554 29.70 3.93 -14.64
CA VAL A 554 29.48 2.48 -14.64
C VAL A 554 30.51 1.76 -13.79
N LYS A 555 31.79 2.16 -13.85
CA LYS A 555 32.84 1.58 -13.01
C LYS A 555 32.58 1.79 -11.52
N ALA A 556 32.08 2.94 -11.12
CA ALA A 556 31.72 3.21 -9.72
C ALA A 556 30.53 2.35 -9.26
N ILE A 557 29.52 2.18 -10.12
CA ILE A 557 28.37 1.30 -9.87
C ILE A 557 28.82 -0.15 -9.74
N GLN A 558 29.67 -0.63 -10.68
CA GLN A 558 30.23 -1.98 -10.64
C GLN A 558 31.01 -2.24 -9.35
N ARG A 559 31.84 -1.26 -8.91
CA ARG A 559 32.57 -1.36 -7.63
C ARG A 559 31.65 -1.48 -6.41
N ASN A 560 30.55 -0.73 -6.39
CA ASN A 560 29.57 -0.83 -5.32
C ASN A 560 28.86 -2.19 -5.33
N ARG A 561 28.45 -2.67 -6.51
CA ARG A 561 27.77 -3.96 -6.66
C ARG A 561 28.66 -5.15 -6.34
N ALA A 562 29.95 -5.01 -6.58
CA ALA A 562 30.96 -6.01 -6.17
C ALA A 562 31.23 -6.04 -4.66
N GLY A 563 30.56 -5.19 -3.86
CA GLY A 563 30.76 -5.14 -2.40
C GLY A 563 32.06 -4.48 -1.95
N LEU A 564 32.76 -3.81 -2.86
CA LEU A 564 34.07 -3.17 -2.58
C LEU A 564 33.94 -1.71 -2.07
N LYS A 565 32.73 -1.20 -1.93
CA LYS A 565 32.47 0.13 -1.40
C LYS A 565 31.95 0.05 0.03
N ASP A 566 32.18 1.08 0.82
CA ASP A 566 31.63 1.25 2.16
C ASP A 566 30.08 1.11 2.12
N PRO A 567 29.49 0.17 2.87
CA PRO A 567 28.05 -0.07 2.86
C PRO A 567 27.23 1.11 3.41
N ASN A 568 27.86 2.02 4.16
CA ASN A 568 27.21 3.18 4.73
C ASN A 568 27.10 4.37 3.76
N LYS A 569 27.70 4.30 2.57
CA LYS A 569 27.69 5.39 1.60
C LYS A 569 26.72 5.12 0.45
N PRO A 570 26.20 6.18 -0.22
CA PRO A 570 25.40 6.05 -1.44
C PRO A 570 26.08 5.18 -2.51
N ILE A 571 25.32 4.56 -3.42
CA ILE A 571 25.88 3.76 -4.54
C ILE A 571 26.94 4.54 -5.32
N GLY A 572 26.69 5.81 -5.58
CA GLY A 572 27.60 6.73 -6.23
C GLY A 572 27.21 8.17 -6.02
N SER A 573 28.20 9.03 -5.91
CA SER A 573 28.03 10.48 -5.82
C SER A 573 28.89 11.19 -6.86
N PHE A 574 28.25 11.95 -7.77
CA PHE A 574 28.93 12.51 -8.94
C PHE A 574 28.59 13.97 -9.16
N ILE A 575 29.59 14.76 -9.57
CA ILE A 575 29.38 16.11 -10.08
C ILE A 575 29.57 16.10 -11.60
N PHE A 576 28.54 16.47 -12.37
CA PHE A 576 28.55 16.58 -13.82
C PHE A 576 28.78 18.05 -14.23
N LEU A 577 29.92 18.33 -14.81
CA LEU A 577 30.32 19.66 -15.26
C LEU A 577 30.24 19.77 -16.78
N GLY A 578 29.86 20.91 -17.28
CA GLY A 578 29.84 21.17 -18.73
C GLY A 578 28.78 22.19 -19.12
N SER A 579 28.79 22.61 -20.39
CA SER A 579 27.80 23.53 -20.93
C SER A 579 26.38 22.96 -20.91
N THR A 580 25.41 23.84 -21.12
CA THR A 580 24.00 23.42 -21.23
C THR A 580 23.79 22.57 -22.48
N GLY A 581 22.97 21.55 -22.44
CA GLY A 581 22.56 20.74 -23.60
C GLY A 581 23.59 19.69 -24.05
N VAL A 582 24.62 19.36 -23.27
CA VAL A 582 25.62 18.31 -23.58
C VAL A 582 25.23 16.92 -23.13
N GLY A 583 24.06 16.75 -22.48
CA GLY A 583 23.55 15.43 -22.09
C GLY A 583 23.65 15.08 -20.60
N LYS A 584 24.01 16.02 -19.67
CA LYS A 584 24.09 15.75 -18.22
C LYS A 584 22.81 15.14 -17.63
N THR A 585 21.69 15.81 -17.83
CA THR A 585 20.37 15.34 -17.37
C THR A 585 19.92 14.07 -18.11
N GLN A 586 20.33 13.91 -19.38
CA GLN A 586 20.00 12.71 -20.16
C GLN A 586 20.70 11.47 -19.60
N LEU A 587 21.98 11.59 -19.19
CA LEU A 587 22.70 10.48 -18.57
C LEU A 587 22.01 10.05 -17.27
N ALA A 588 21.56 11.00 -16.43
CA ALA A 588 20.82 10.68 -15.20
C ALA A 588 19.50 9.92 -15.49
N LYS A 589 18.76 10.35 -16.55
CA LYS A 589 17.52 9.65 -16.96
C LYS A 589 17.79 8.24 -17.47
N VAL A 590 18.81 8.09 -18.31
CA VAL A 590 19.17 6.77 -18.86
C VAL A 590 19.65 5.84 -17.73
N LEU A 591 20.43 6.37 -16.77
CA LEU A 591 20.85 5.60 -15.59
C LEU A 591 19.66 5.11 -14.76
N ALA A 592 18.69 5.98 -14.50
CA ALA A 592 17.49 5.58 -13.75
C ALA A 592 16.73 4.45 -14.45
N ARG A 593 16.56 4.55 -15.78
CA ARG A 593 15.89 3.52 -16.57
C ARG A 593 16.67 2.21 -16.64
N GLU A 594 17.99 2.28 -16.83
CA GLU A 594 18.82 1.08 -17.02
C GLU A 594 19.09 0.32 -15.72
N LEU A 595 19.14 1.02 -14.57
CA LEU A 595 19.44 0.42 -13.27
C LEU A 595 18.20 0.01 -12.49
N PHE A 596 17.10 0.77 -12.62
CA PHE A 596 15.89 0.59 -11.82
C PHE A 596 14.66 0.25 -12.68
N ASP A 597 14.84 0.04 -13.99
CA ASP A 597 13.80 -0.31 -14.98
C ASP A 597 12.56 0.63 -14.95
N SER A 598 12.72 1.85 -14.42
CA SER A 598 11.64 2.83 -14.26
C SER A 598 12.10 4.27 -14.48
N ASP A 599 11.38 4.97 -15.33
CA ASP A 599 11.58 6.43 -15.49
C ASP A 599 11.22 7.19 -14.20
N ASN A 600 10.35 6.62 -13.38
CA ASN A 600 9.92 7.20 -12.11
C ASN A 600 10.99 7.07 -11.00
N ALA A 601 12.06 6.31 -11.21
CA ALA A 601 13.17 6.21 -10.29
C ALA A 601 14.12 7.44 -10.33
N LEU A 602 13.83 8.44 -11.16
CA LEU A 602 14.55 9.70 -11.19
C LEU A 602 13.86 10.73 -10.28
N VAL A 603 14.52 11.11 -9.19
CA VAL A 603 14.12 12.22 -8.33
C VAL A 603 14.90 13.46 -8.74
N ARG A 604 14.26 14.34 -9.51
CA ARG A 604 14.88 15.60 -9.94
C ARG A 604 14.48 16.74 -9.02
N ILE A 605 15.47 17.55 -8.62
CA ILE A 605 15.30 18.76 -7.83
C ILE A 605 16.15 19.86 -8.49
N ASP A 606 15.53 20.99 -8.79
CA ASP A 606 16.20 22.17 -9.33
C ASP A 606 16.68 23.05 -8.18
N MET A 607 17.99 23.21 -8.03
CA MET A 607 18.57 23.96 -6.93
C MET A 607 18.38 25.48 -7.06
N SER A 608 17.94 25.97 -8.23
CA SER A 608 17.56 27.37 -8.37
C SER A 608 16.33 27.76 -7.53
N GLU A 609 15.51 26.78 -7.11
CA GLU A 609 14.40 27.01 -6.19
C GLU A 609 14.84 27.07 -4.70
N TYR A 610 16.11 26.74 -4.42
CA TYR A 610 16.69 26.60 -3.06
C TYR A 610 17.87 27.53 -2.81
N MET A 611 17.78 28.74 -3.35
CA MET A 611 18.81 29.78 -3.16
C MET A 611 18.74 30.44 -1.79
N GLU A 612 17.55 30.46 -1.18
CA GLU A 612 17.30 31.11 0.11
C GLU A 612 17.35 30.11 1.26
N LYS A 613 17.78 30.58 2.45
CA LYS A 613 17.88 29.78 3.65
C LYS A 613 16.57 29.08 4.01
N PHE A 614 15.45 29.76 3.90
CA PHE A 614 14.12 29.19 4.18
C PHE A 614 13.69 28.10 3.19
N ALA A 615 14.22 28.13 1.99
CA ALA A 615 13.92 27.11 0.99
C ALA A 615 14.56 25.75 1.34
N VAL A 616 15.67 25.73 2.10
CA VAL A 616 16.32 24.49 2.52
C VAL A 616 15.40 23.65 3.42
N SER A 617 14.61 24.28 4.29
CA SER A 617 13.65 23.57 5.13
C SER A 617 12.55 22.84 4.31
N ARG A 618 12.26 23.27 3.09
CA ARG A 618 11.36 22.52 2.19
C ARG A 618 11.96 21.20 1.69
N LEU A 619 13.30 21.06 1.70
CA LEU A 619 13.96 19.80 1.32
C LEU A 619 13.88 18.74 2.41
N ILE A 620 14.04 19.14 3.68
CA ILE A 620 14.16 18.26 4.85
C ILE A 620 12.86 18.22 5.65
N GLY A 621 12.07 19.27 5.60
CA GLY A 621 10.87 19.54 6.40
C GLY A 621 11.05 20.77 7.28
N ALA A 622 9.95 21.43 7.63
CA ALA A 622 9.93 22.59 8.50
C ALA A 622 10.16 22.18 9.97
N PRO A 623 10.86 23.00 10.78
CA PRO A 623 10.99 22.76 12.22
C PRO A 623 9.62 22.75 12.92
N PRO A 624 9.50 22.13 14.11
CA PRO A 624 8.27 22.14 14.90
C PRO A 624 7.74 23.56 15.14
N GLY A 625 6.44 23.75 14.91
CA GLY A 625 5.78 25.05 15.09
C GLY A 625 5.75 25.95 13.86
N TYR A 626 6.33 25.56 12.73
CA TYR A 626 6.23 26.28 11.46
C TYR A 626 5.20 25.62 10.52
N VAL A 627 4.59 26.44 9.65
CA VAL A 627 3.65 25.96 8.63
C VAL A 627 4.34 24.97 7.70
N GLY A 628 3.72 23.79 7.47
CA GLY A 628 4.28 22.71 6.64
C GLY A 628 5.11 21.68 7.41
N TYR A 629 5.12 21.71 8.75
CA TYR A 629 5.81 20.70 9.58
C TYR A 629 5.28 19.27 9.31
N GLU A 630 3.97 19.11 9.18
CA GLU A 630 3.34 17.81 8.97
C GLU A 630 3.51 17.27 7.53
N GLU A 631 3.80 18.13 6.56
CA GLU A 631 3.95 17.73 5.15
C GLU A 631 5.27 17.03 4.85
N GLY A 632 6.25 17.11 5.76
CA GLY A 632 7.60 16.58 5.56
C GLY A 632 8.41 17.32 4.50
N GLY A 633 9.64 16.90 4.26
CA GLY A 633 10.53 17.53 3.26
C GLY A 633 10.35 16.94 1.87
N GLN A 634 10.43 17.76 0.84
CA GLN A 634 10.25 17.33 -0.56
C GLN A 634 11.28 16.28 -1.01
N LEU A 635 12.54 16.40 -0.59
CA LEU A 635 13.57 15.42 -0.89
C LEU A 635 13.38 14.16 -0.03
N THR A 636 13.23 14.34 1.28
CA THR A 636 13.13 13.26 2.25
C THR A 636 11.91 12.37 1.99
N GLU A 637 10.73 12.96 1.73
CA GLU A 637 9.52 12.19 1.41
C GLU A 637 9.60 11.45 0.06
N LYS A 638 10.22 12.06 -0.97
CA LYS A 638 10.41 11.38 -2.25
C LYS A 638 11.34 10.18 -2.12
N ILE A 639 12.42 10.29 -1.34
CA ILE A 639 13.38 9.20 -1.13
C ILE A 639 12.79 8.14 -0.19
N ARG A 640 12.06 8.53 0.84
CA ARG A 640 11.36 7.60 1.71
C ARG A 640 10.42 6.68 0.92
N ARG A 641 9.68 7.26 -0.03
CA ARG A 641 8.78 6.48 -0.91
C ARG A 641 9.52 5.68 -1.98
N LYS A 642 10.75 6.09 -2.34
CA LYS A 642 11.57 5.48 -3.39
C LYS A 642 13.03 5.42 -2.93
N PRO A 643 13.37 4.47 -2.03
CA PRO A 643 14.73 4.37 -1.49
C PRO A 643 15.77 3.96 -2.55
N TYR A 644 15.32 3.54 -3.72
CA TYR A 644 16.15 3.21 -4.89
C TYR A 644 15.88 4.21 -5.98
N ALA A 645 16.73 5.21 -6.07
CA ALA A 645 16.53 6.31 -7.02
C ALA A 645 17.86 6.92 -7.49
N VAL A 646 17.79 7.53 -8.66
CA VAL A 646 18.81 8.50 -9.09
C VAL A 646 18.32 9.86 -8.63
N VAL A 647 19.02 10.46 -7.68
CA VAL A 647 18.76 11.81 -7.19
C VAL A 647 19.55 12.79 -8.03
N LEU A 648 18.85 13.60 -8.82
CA LEU A 648 19.46 14.61 -9.67
C LEU A 648 19.25 16.01 -9.05
N LEU A 649 20.32 16.60 -8.55
CA LEU A 649 20.37 17.98 -8.08
C LEU A 649 20.87 18.87 -9.20
N ASP A 650 19.95 19.55 -9.89
CA ASP A 650 20.27 20.35 -11.08
C ASP A 650 20.71 21.76 -10.66
N GLU A 651 21.74 22.30 -11.32
CA GLU A 651 22.33 23.64 -11.04
C GLU A 651 22.79 23.83 -9.58
N ILE A 652 23.54 22.85 -9.05
CA ILE A 652 23.96 22.79 -7.64
C ILE A 652 24.69 24.05 -7.18
N GLU A 653 25.36 24.78 -8.07
CA GLU A 653 26.07 26.06 -7.77
C GLU A 653 25.14 27.19 -7.32
N LYS A 654 23.82 27.04 -7.55
CA LYS A 654 22.84 28.02 -7.12
C LYS A 654 22.28 27.75 -5.72
N ALA A 655 22.54 26.57 -5.18
CA ALA A 655 22.02 26.17 -3.88
C ALA A 655 22.58 27.01 -2.74
N HIS A 656 21.78 27.25 -1.69
CA HIS A 656 22.25 27.88 -0.47
C HIS A 656 23.32 27.01 0.21
N PRO A 657 24.35 27.61 0.89
CA PRO A 657 25.42 26.88 1.56
C PRO A 657 24.92 25.76 2.52
N ASP A 658 23.80 25.95 3.20
CA ASP A 658 23.23 24.96 4.10
C ASP A 658 22.82 23.65 3.40
N VAL A 659 22.54 23.68 2.07
CA VAL A 659 22.29 22.48 1.28
C VAL A 659 23.54 21.60 1.22
N PHE A 660 24.72 22.20 1.11
CA PHE A 660 25.96 21.45 1.10
C PHE A 660 26.23 20.79 2.45
N ASN A 661 25.94 21.48 3.56
CA ASN A 661 26.06 20.91 4.90
C ASN A 661 25.15 19.69 5.10
N MET A 662 23.92 19.78 4.60
CA MET A 662 22.99 18.66 4.59
C MET A 662 23.53 17.49 3.73
N LEU A 663 24.03 17.77 2.54
CA LEU A 663 24.58 16.76 1.65
C LEU A 663 25.83 16.08 2.21
N LEU A 664 26.64 16.76 3.04
CA LEU A 664 27.77 16.14 3.73
C LEU A 664 27.33 14.93 4.56
N GLN A 665 26.23 15.04 5.30
CA GLN A 665 25.68 13.93 6.07
C GLN A 665 25.26 12.76 5.16
N VAL A 666 24.61 13.05 4.04
CA VAL A 666 24.22 12.03 3.07
C VAL A 666 25.43 11.33 2.45
N LEU A 667 26.48 12.07 2.12
CA LEU A 667 27.68 11.53 1.47
C LEU A 667 28.57 10.70 2.39
N ASP A 668 28.56 10.99 3.71
CA ASP A 668 29.35 10.27 4.71
C ASP A 668 28.61 9.10 5.31
N ASP A 669 27.41 9.37 5.86
CA ASP A 669 26.67 8.42 6.67
C ASP A 669 25.60 7.68 5.87
N GLY A 670 25.31 8.13 4.63
CA GLY A 670 24.30 7.55 3.76
C GLY A 670 22.86 7.74 4.24
N TYR A 671 22.61 8.59 5.21
CA TYR A 671 21.27 8.94 5.66
C TYR A 671 21.11 10.45 5.90
N LEU A 672 19.86 10.89 5.93
CA LEU A 672 19.49 12.26 6.27
C LEU A 672 18.38 12.22 7.31
N THR A 673 18.55 12.97 8.40
CA THR A 673 17.50 13.10 9.42
C THR A 673 16.53 14.20 8.98
N ASP A 674 15.24 13.86 8.90
CA ASP A 674 14.19 14.83 8.58
C ASP A 674 13.79 15.68 9.80
N SER A 675 12.86 16.62 9.59
CA SER A 675 12.36 17.49 10.67
C SER A 675 11.57 16.73 11.75
N LEU A 676 11.07 15.52 11.46
CA LEU A 676 10.37 14.64 12.38
C LEU A 676 11.33 13.73 13.16
N GLY A 677 12.64 13.83 12.94
CA GLY A 677 13.65 12.97 13.57
C GLY A 677 13.84 11.62 12.90
N ARG A 678 13.16 11.35 11.76
CA ARG A 678 13.26 10.08 11.05
C ARG A 678 14.54 10.06 10.21
N LYS A 679 15.25 8.93 10.22
CA LYS A 679 16.44 8.71 9.38
C LYS A 679 16.01 8.19 8.01
N ILE A 680 16.20 8.99 6.98
CA ILE A 680 15.91 8.66 5.59
C ILE A 680 17.17 8.10 4.93
N ASP A 681 17.07 6.91 4.37
CA ASP A 681 18.18 6.14 3.82
C ASP A 681 18.50 6.51 2.37
N PHE A 682 19.72 6.91 2.08
CA PHE A 682 20.25 7.22 0.76
C PHE A 682 21.31 6.22 0.28
N ARG A 683 21.62 5.17 1.04
CA ARG A 683 22.68 4.19 0.72
C ARG A 683 22.42 3.47 -0.60
N ASN A 684 21.17 3.35 -0.98
CA ASN A 684 20.74 2.72 -2.22
C ASN A 684 20.45 3.73 -3.35
N CYS A 685 20.80 5.00 -3.16
CA CYS A 685 20.63 6.05 -4.15
C CYS A 685 21.94 6.35 -4.90
N ILE A 686 21.79 6.85 -6.13
CA ILE A 686 22.88 7.48 -6.89
C ILE A 686 22.63 8.98 -6.88
N ILE A 687 23.59 9.75 -6.35
CA ILE A 687 23.49 11.20 -6.26
C ILE A 687 24.25 11.84 -7.43
N ILE A 688 23.55 12.59 -8.25
CA ILE A 688 24.10 13.30 -9.39
C ILE A 688 23.83 14.80 -9.21
N MET A 689 24.89 15.58 -9.19
CA MET A 689 24.84 17.03 -9.10
C MET A 689 25.29 17.62 -10.43
N THR A 690 24.46 18.42 -11.08
CA THR A 690 24.88 19.08 -12.33
C THR A 690 25.31 20.52 -12.08
N SER A 691 26.31 20.97 -12.83
CA SER A 691 26.80 22.35 -12.74
C SER A 691 27.28 22.86 -14.10
N ASN A 692 27.14 24.17 -14.28
CA ASN A 692 27.63 24.87 -15.44
C ASN A 692 28.91 25.67 -15.13
N ILE A 693 29.51 25.49 -13.96
CA ILE A 693 30.72 26.16 -13.52
C ILE A 693 31.88 25.83 -14.45
N GLY A 694 32.67 26.81 -14.77
CA GLY A 694 33.82 26.66 -15.64
C GLY A 694 33.51 26.67 -17.15
N ALA A 695 32.30 26.34 -17.58
CA ALA A 695 31.95 26.30 -18.99
C ALA A 695 32.04 27.67 -19.69
N ARG A 696 31.68 28.75 -18.99
CA ARG A 696 31.86 30.14 -19.51
C ARG A 696 33.30 30.51 -19.63
N LYS A 697 34.15 30.20 -18.65
CA LYS A 697 35.59 30.51 -18.70
C LYS A 697 36.34 29.75 -19.78
N LEU A 698 35.90 28.50 -20.07
CA LEU A 698 36.43 27.71 -21.17
C LEU A 698 36.13 28.32 -22.55
N LYS A 699 34.98 28.97 -22.72
CA LYS A 699 34.62 29.69 -23.95
C LYS A 699 35.47 30.93 -24.15
N ASP A 700 35.71 31.69 -23.10
CA ASP A 700 36.49 32.90 -23.16
C ASP A 700 37.98 32.59 -23.54
N PHE A 701 38.52 31.43 -23.12
CA PHE A 701 39.83 30.96 -23.50
C PHE A 701 39.93 30.31 -24.88
N GLY A 702 38.82 29.72 -25.41
CA GLY A 702 38.77 29.09 -26.74
C GLY A 702 38.78 30.06 -27.92
N GLN A 703 38.61 31.36 -27.68
CA GLN A 703 38.64 32.40 -28.76
C GLN A 703 40.06 32.96 -29.07
N GLY A 704 41.09 32.40 -28.42
CA GLY A 704 42.49 32.78 -28.77
C GLY A 704 42.89 32.28 -30.15
N VAL A 705 43.06 33.21 -31.07
CA VAL A 705 43.48 32.99 -32.44
C VAL A 705 44.82 32.23 -32.48
N GLY A 706 44.83 31.03 -33.10
CA GLY A 706 46.07 30.32 -33.37
C GLY A 706 45.89 28.90 -33.87
N PHE A 707 46.38 28.58 -35.05
CA PHE A 707 46.39 27.28 -35.72
C PHE A 707 46.88 26.14 -34.78
N GLY A 708 46.04 25.13 -34.57
CA GLY A 708 46.34 24.05 -33.63
C GLY A 708 47.09 22.88 -34.26
N THR A 709 48.23 22.56 -33.69
CA THR A 709 48.88 21.25 -33.85
C THR A 709 48.39 20.28 -32.74
N ALA A 710 48.37 18.98 -32.99
CA ALA A 710 47.89 17.95 -32.06
C ALA A 710 48.52 18.03 -30.66
N ALA A 711 49.78 18.49 -30.56
CA ALA A 711 50.46 18.74 -29.30
C ALA A 711 49.90 19.95 -28.50
N LYS A 712 49.26 20.94 -29.16
CA LYS A 712 48.58 22.05 -28.51
C LYS A 712 47.19 21.66 -27.99
N GLN A 713 46.58 20.67 -28.59
CA GLN A 713 45.25 20.18 -28.22
C GLN A 713 45.30 19.45 -26.86
N SER A 714 46.31 18.59 -26.64
CA SER A 714 46.49 17.92 -25.35
C SER A 714 46.91 18.87 -24.20
N GLN A 715 47.65 19.95 -24.52
CA GLN A 715 47.96 21.01 -23.55
C GLN A 715 46.71 21.89 -23.26
N ALA A 716 45.87 22.15 -24.24
CA ALA A 716 44.62 22.88 -24.05
C ALA A 716 43.63 22.11 -23.17
N ASP A 717 43.51 20.79 -23.34
CA ASP A 717 42.67 19.92 -22.51
C ASP A 717 43.16 19.85 -21.05
N ALA A 718 44.49 19.76 -20.83
CA ALA A 718 45.05 19.78 -19.50
C ALA A 718 44.87 21.15 -18.81
N HIS A 719 45.00 22.23 -19.55
CA HIS A 719 44.75 23.57 -19.04
C HIS A 719 43.26 23.81 -18.76
N ALA A 720 42.36 23.35 -19.64
CA ALA A 720 40.92 23.39 -19.45
C ALA A 720 40.52 22.68 -18.16
N LYS A 721 41.09 21.49 -17.90
CA LYS A 721 40.87 20.72 -16.68
C LYS A 721 41.29 21.47 -15.44
N SER A 722 42.44 22.11 -15.46
CA SER A 722 42.94 22.93 -14.36
C SER A 722 42.07 24.16 -14.06
N VAL A 723 41.56 24.82 -15.10
CA VAL A 723 40.64 25.97 -14.97
C VAL A 723 39.34 25.54 -14.32
N ILE A 724 38.79 24.37 -14.70
CA ILE A 724 37.59 23.79 -14.10
C ILE A 724 37.84 23.42 -12.64
N GLU A 725 38.97 22.75 -12.33
CA GLU A 725 39.33 22.39 -10.96
C GLU A 725 39.49 23.62 -10.06
N ASN A 726 40.11 24.68 -10.55
CA ASN A 726 40.24 25.94 -9.84
C ASN A 726 38.89 26.65 -9.63
N ALA A 727 38.00 26.57 -10.60
CA ALA A 727 36.63 27.09 -10.47
C ALA A 727 35.82 26.32 -9.43
N LEU A 728 35.95 25.00 -9.40
CA LEU A 728 35.31 24.14 -8.40
C LEU A 728 35.78 24.45 -6.97
N LYS A 729 37.11 24.52 -6.77
CA LYS A 729 37.70 24.84 -5.46
C LYS A 729 37.31 26.23 -4.93
N LYS A 730 36.95 27.16 -5.81
CA LYS A 730 36.42 28.48 -5.43
C LYS A 730 34.94 28.46 -5.05
N THR A 731 34.16 27.54 -5.60
CA THR A 731 32.70 27.50 -5.40
C THR A 731 32.28 26.55 -4.31
N PHE A 732 32.95 25.40 -4.20
CA PHE A 732 32.65 24.38 -3.23
C PHE A 732 33.75 24.24 -2.17
N ALA A 733 33.34 23.99 -0.93
CA ALA A 733 34.30 23.73 0.14
C ALA A 733 35.12 22.46 -0.17
N PRO A 734 36.45 22.46 0.14
CA PRO A 734 37.28 21.27 -0.07
C PRO A 734 36.72 20.00 0.62
N GLU A 735 36.10 20.17 1.77
CA GLU A 735 35.48 19.10 2.51
C GLU A 735 34.36 18.41 1.71
N PHE A 736 33.52 19.17 1.02
CA PHE A 736 32.46 18.65 0.17
C PHE A 736 33.04 17.92 -1.05
N LEU A 737 34.03 18.50 -1.71
CA LEU A 737 34.63 17.88 -2.90
C LEU A 737 35.34 16.56 -2.59
N ASN A 738 35.94 16.42 -1.41
CA ASN A 738 36.61 15.19 -0.98
C ASN A 738 35.66 14.04 -0.68
N ARG A 739 34.37 14.31 -0.47
CA ARG A 739 33.34 13.30 -0.19
C ARG A 739 32.58 12.83 -1.44
N VAL A 740 32.70 13.55 -2.52
CA VAL A 740 32.15 13.18 -3.83
C VAL A 740 33.05 12.12 -4.47
N ASP A 741 32.45 11.03 -4.98
CA ASP A 741 33.22 9.93 -5.57
C ASP A 741 34.01 10.33 -6.81
N ASP A 742 33.42 11.13 -7.71
CA ASP A 742 34.10 11.60 -8.93
C ASP A 742 33.45 12.89 -9.49
N VAL A 743 34.30 13.67 -10.17
CA VAL A 743 33.89 14.87 -10.90
C VAL A 743 34.09 14.63 -12.38
N MET A 744 33.02 14.75 -13.15
CA MET A 744 33.01 14.42 -14.58
C MET A 744 32.80 15.63 -15.43
N VAL A 745 33.68 15.83 -16.37
CA VAL A 745 33.57 16.91 -17.36
C VAL A 745 32.93 16.37 -18.64
N PHE A 746 31.82 16.96 -19.03
CA PHE A 746 31.08 16.63 -20.25
C PHE A 746 31.66 17.43 -21.41
N ASN A 747 32.01 16.73 -22.47
CA ASN A 747 32.59 17.30 -23.67
C ASN A 747 31.53 18.04 -24.51
N SER A 748 31.97 18.99 -25.30
CA SER A 748 31.12 19.66 -26.29
C SER A 748 30.70 18.65 -27.37
N LEU A 749 29.48 18.80 -27.88
CA LEU A 749 28.99 17.92 -28.94
C LEU A 749 29.50 18.36 -30.30
N GLU A 750 30.00 17.42 -31.08
CA GLU A 750 30.39 17.60 -32.46
C GLU A 750 29.25 17.32 -33.44
N LYS A 751 29.38 17.72 -34.70
CA LYS A 751 28.33 17.53 -35.73
C LYS A 751 27.91 16.04 -35.86
N GLU A 752 28.88 15.13 -35.84
CA GLU A 752 28.60 13.68 -35.94
C GLU A 752 27.76 13.18 -34.73
N HIS A 753 28.03 13.73 -33.56
CA HIS A 753 27.25 13.42 -32.38
C HIS A 753 25.81 13.92 -32.49
N ILE A 754 25.60 15.09 -33.11
CA ILE A 754 24.26 15.67 -33.31
C ILE A 754 23.43 14.80 -34.26
N HIS A 755 24.01 14.26 -35.35
CA HIS A 755 23.31 13.34 -36.23
C HIS A 755 22.79 12.09 -35.48
N LYS A 756 23.65 11.47 -34.70
CA LYS A 756 23.24 10.32 -33.86
C LYS A 756 22.16 10.66 -32.83
N ILE A 757 22.19 11.86 -32.26
CA ILE A 757 21.15 12.34 -31.34
C ILE A 757 19.84 12.58 -32.11
N ILE A 758 19.89 13.10 -33.31
CA ILE A 758 18.69 13.24 -34.18
C ILE A 758 18.06 11.86 -34.43
N ASP A 759 18.87 10.86 -34.80
CA ASP A 759 18.35 9.51 -35.02
C ASP A 759 17.66 8.94 -33.78
N ILE A 760 18.21 9.13 -32.59
CA ILE A 760 17.60 8.66 -31.32
C ILE A 760 16.28 9.40 -31.04
N GLU A 761 16.23 10.72 -31.23
CA GLU A 761 15.00 11.49 -31.00
C GLU A 761 13.91 11.18 -32.05
N LEU A 762 14.30 10.86 -33.26
CA LEU A 762 13.38 10.48 -34.34
C LEU A 762 12.77 9.08 -34.17
N VAL A 763 13.40 8.15 -33.42
CA VAL A 763 12.83 6.82 -33.18
C VAL A 763 11.40 6.92 -32.65
N LYS A 764 11.19 7.78 -31.65
CA LYS A 764 9.85 7.98 -31.06
C LYS A 764 8.84 8.60 -32.06
N LEU A 765 9.33 9.39 -32.97
CA LEU A 765 8.49 9.96 -34.02
C LEU A 765 8.15 8.89 -35.06
N TYR A 766 9.11 8.05 -35.44
CA TYR A 766 8.89 6.94 -36.37
C TYR A 766 7.86 5.95 -35.78
N GLU A 767 7.98 5.59 -34.49
CA GLU A 767 6.99 4.75 -33.81
C GLU A 767 5.59 5.36 -33.89
N ARG A 768 5.42 6.63 -33.51
CA ARG A 768 4.11 7.32 -33.58
C ARG A 768 3.54 7.40 -35.00
N VAL A 769 4.39 7.65 -36.01
CA VAL A 769 3.95 7.71 -37.41
C VAL A 769 3.56 6.33 -37.90
N THR A 770 4.27 5.29 -37.47
CA THR A 770 3.94 3.89 -37.78
C THR A 770 2.62 3.46 -37.14
N ASP A 771 2.36 3.87 -35.91
CA ASP A 771 1.10 3.59 -35.20
C ASP A 771 -0.12 4.21 -35.88
N ILE A 772 0.09 5.34 -36.59
CA ILE A 772 -0.95 6.00 -37.41
C ILE A 772 -1.08 5.34 -38.82
N GLY A 773 -0.22 4.36 -39.13
CA GLY A 773 -0.26 3.61 -40.37
C GLY A 773 0.62 4.15 -41.51
N TYR A 774 1.56 5.06 -41.23
CA TYR A 774 2.45 5.65 -42.23
C TYR A 774 3.92 5.29 -41.97
N THR A 775 4.75 5.32 -43.02
CA THR A 775 6.20 5.14 -42.90
C THR A 775 6.90 6.46 -43.22
N LEU A 776 7.71 6.96 -42.26
CA LEU A 776 8.49 8.19 -42.42
C LEU A 776 9.94 7.88 -42.77
N ASN A 777 10.49 8.50 -43.81
CA ASN A 777 11.90 8.43 -44.20
C ASN A 777 12.49 9.84 -44.32
N LEU A 778 13.61 10.10 -43.61
CA LEU A 778 14.36 11.32 -43.77
C LEU A 778 15.65 11.08 -44.57
N THR A 779 15.94 11.99 -45.51
CA THR A 779 17.21 11.97 -46.24
C THR A 779 18.33 12.54 -45.35
N GLU A 780 19.58 12.16 -45.62
CA GLU A 780 20.74 12.69 -44.91
C GLU A 780 20.83 14.23 -45.02
N LYS A 781 20.45 14.80 -46.17
CA LYS A 781 20.38 16.26 -46.37
C LYS A 781 19.35 16.92 -45.44
N ALA A 782 18.21 16.25 -45.22
CA ALA A 782 17.20 16.75 -44.30
C ALA A 782 17.72 16.71 -42.83
N LYS A 783 18.43 15.64 -42.45
CA LYS A 783 19.07 15.54 -41.14
C LYS A 783 20.15 16.62 -40.94
N ASP A 784 20.99 16.88 -41.98
CA ASP A 784 21.97 17.97 -41.96
C ASP A 784 21.31 19.34 -41.76
N TYR A 785 20.22 19.59 -42.41
CA TYR A 785 19.46 20.84 -42.27
C TYR A 785 18.95 21.00 -40.83
N ILE A 786 18.37 19.94 -40.27
CA ILE A 786 17.87 19.92 -38.88
C ILE A 786 19.02 20.09 -37.90
N ALA A 787 20.15 19.41 -38.13
CA ALA A 787 21.36 19.55 -37.29
C ALA A 787 21.86 21.01 -37.27
N ASN A 788 21.92 21.66 -38.44
CA ASN A 788 22.37 23.06 -38.53
C ASN A 788 21.38 24.04 -37.88
N LYS A 789 20.07 23.80 -37.93
CA LYS A 789 19.05 24.66 -37.31
C LYS A 789 18.81 24.36 -35.85
N GLY A 790 19.02 23.10 -35.43
CA GLY A 790 18.79 22.62 -34.08
C GLY A 790 20.00 22.60 -33.18
N PHE A 791 21.21 22.89 -33.70
CA PHE A 791 22.41 22.96 -32.88
C PHE A 791 22.84 24.42 -32.68
N ASP A 792 23.06 24.77 -31.43
CA ASP A 792 23.60 26.06 -31.02
C ASP A 792 24.85 25.83 -30.19
N LYS A 793 25.92 26.57 -30.46
CA LYS A 793 27.18 26.44 -29.69
C LYS A 793 27.02 26.74 -28.20
N ASP A 794 26.05 27.57 -27.84
CA ASP A 794 25.80 27.99 -26.46
C ASP A 794 24.80 27.10 -25.71
N TYR A 795 23.83 26.59 -26.41
CA TYR A 795 22.74 25.77 -25.86
C TYR A 795 22.85 24.29 -26.20
N GLY A 796 23.87 23.86 -26.94
CA GLY A 796 24.13 22.48 -27.33
C GLY A 796 22.97 21.87 -28.14
N ALA A 797 22.59 20.64 -27.84
CA ALA A 797 21.49 19.94 -28.48
C ALA A 797 20.09 20.29 -27.93
N ARG A 798 19.96 21.25 -26.98
CA ARG A 798 18.67 21.61 -26.38
C ARG A 798 17.65 22.16 -27.39
N PRO A 799 18.03 23.01 -28.40
CA PRO A 799 17.10 23.49 -29.40
C PRO A 799 16.65 22.41 -30.40
N LEU A 800 17.36 21.28 -30.47
CA LEU A 800 17.13 20.23 -31.45
C LEU A 800 15.69 19.68 -31.43
N LYS A 801 15.12 19.45 -30.24
CA LYS A 801 13.74 19.01 -30.10
C LYS A 801 12.73 20.00 -30.71
N ARG A 802 12.98 21.28 -30.48
CA ARG A 802 12.14 22.34 -31.10
C ARG A 802 12.31 22.40 -32.61
N ALA A 803 13.53 22.13 -33.10
CA ALA A 803 13.78 22.07 -34.52
C ALA A 803 13.09 20.86 -35.15
N ILE A 804 13.13 19.68 -34.53
CA ILE A 804 12.41 18.49 -34.98
C ILE A 804 10.90 18.79 -34.98
N GLN A 805 10.36 19.34 -33.94
CA GLN A 805 8.95 19.69 -33.86
C GLN A 805 8.56 20.65 -34.97
N LYS A 806 9.24 21.79 -35.08
CA LYS A 806 8.91 22.85 -36.02
C LYS A 806 9.05 22.44 -37.49
N TYR A 807 10.13 21.73 -37.85
CA TYR A 807 10.48 21.45 -39.24
C TYR A 807 10.04 20.05 -39.70
N ILE A 808 9.78 19.13 -38.81
CA ILE A 808 9.32 17.78 -39.16
C ILE A 808 7.88 17.56 -38.70
N GLU A 809 7.58 17.65 -37.39
CA GLU A 809 6.27 17.27 -36.83
C GLU A 809 5.17 18.20 -37.35
N ASP A 810 5.40 19.54 -37.34
CA ASP A 810 4.40 20.51 -37.83
C ASP A 810 4.16 20.37 -39.32
N ALA A 811 5.22 20.23 -40.12
CA ALA A 811 5.11 20.02 -41.55
C ALA A 811 4.45 18.67 -41.92
N LEU A 812 4.74 17.63 -41.17
CA LEU A 812 4.14 16.31 -41.33
C LEU A 812 2.64 16.33 -40.95
N ALA A 813 2.29 17.01 -39.88
CA ALA A 813 0.91 17.16 -39.44
C ALA A 813 0.06 17.91 -40.48
N GLU A 814 0.61 18.99 -41.03
CA GLU A 814 -0.05 19.77 -42.11
C GLU A 814 -0.29 18.92 -43.36
N GLU A 815 0.67 18.09 -43.75
CA GLU A 815 0.53 17.21 -44.91
C GLU A 815 -0.45 16.05 -44.66
N ILE A 816 -0.44 15.45 -43.45
CA ILE A 816 -1.39 14.39 -43.08
C ILE A 816 -2.84 14.91 -43.09
N ILE A 817 -3.06 16.17 -42.67
CA ILE A 817 -4.40 16.77 -42.64
C ILE A 817 -4.87 17.20 -44.04
N ASN A 818 -3.97 17.75 -44.85
CA ASN A 818 -4.32 18.34 -46.17
C ASN A 818 -4.29 17.33 -47.31
N SER A 819 -3.54 16.24 -47.20
CA SER A 819 -3.37 15.24 -48.29
C SER A 819 -4.23 14.00 -48.00
N ASN A 820 -4.84 13.44 -49.09
CA ASN A 820 -5.55 12.16 -49.02
C ASN A 820 -4.54 10.99 -48.90
N LEU A 821 -3.90 10.86 -47.76
CA LEU A 821 -2.99 9.77 -47.42
C LEU A 821 -3.79 8.50 -47.11
N GLN A 822 -3.31 7.35 -47.60
CA GLN A 822 -3.87 6.02 -47.28
C GLN A 822 -2.93 5.27 -46.36
N GLU A 823 -3.46 4.40 -45.49
CA GLU A 823 -2.65 3.52 -44.68
C GLU A 823 -1.65 2.73 -45.53
N GLY A 824 -0.39 2.71 -45.13
CA GLY A 824 0.72 2.11 -45.86
C GLY A 824 1.54 3.04 -46.73
N ASP A 825 1.14 4.32 -46.90
CA ASP A 825 1.89 5.27 -47.70
C ASP A 825 3.24 5.63 -47.05
N THR A 826 4.28 5.80 -47.87
CA THR A 826 5.61 6.19 -47.43
C THR A 826 5.83 7.68 -47.64
N ILE A 827 6.12 8.41 -46.56
CA ILE A 827 6.40 9.84 -46.55
C ILE A 827 7.92 10.02 -46.50
N THR A 828 8.47 10.68 -47.52
CA THR A 828 9.91 10.98 -47.57
C THR A 828 10.12 12.48 -47.48
N MET A 829 10.92 12.91 -46.51
CA MET A 829 11.31 14.33 -46.36
C MET A 829 12.72 14.55 -46.91
N ASP A 830 12.84 15.52 -47.78
CA ASP A 830 14.10 15.87 -48.44
C ASP A 830 14.30 17.38 -48.45
N LEU A 831 15.55 17.83 -48.54
CA LEU A 831 15.90 19.24 -48.62
C LEU A 831 15.83 19.72 -50.08
N ASP A 832 15.03 20.73 -50.35
CA ASP A 832 15.05 21.38 -51.68
C ASP A 832 16.26 22.36 -51.77
N SER A 833 17.18 22.04 -52.67
CA SER A 833 18.40 22.84 -52.87
C SER A 833 18.16 24.24 -53.40
N LYS A 834 16.92 24.58 -53.87
CA LYS A 834 16.58 25.89 -54.42
C LYS A 834 15.94 26.82 -53.40
N THR A 835 15.12 26.25 -52.46
CA THR A 835 14.39 27.05 -51.46
C THR A 835 14.99 26.93 -50.07
N GLU A 836 15.97 26.03 -49.88
CA GLU A 836 16.53 25.69 -48.56
C GLU A 836 15.45 25.29 -47.53
N GLU A 837 14.33 24.71 -48.00
CA GLU A 837 13.24 24.23 -47.16
C GLU A 837 13.08 22.73 -47.28
N LEU A 838 12.51 22.10 -46.25
CA LEU A 838 12.17 20.66 -46.28
C LEU A 838 10.93 20.46 -47.13
N LYS A 839 11.02 19.60 -48.15
CA LYS A 839 9.88 19.17 -49.00
C LYS A 839 9.49 17.74 -48.66
N ILE A 840 8.19 17.54 -48.60
CA ILE A 840 7.57 16.23 -48.35
C ILE A 840 7.25 15.60 -49.71
N LYS A 841 7.68 14.37 -49.92
CA LYS A 841 7.35 13.53 -51.09
C LYS A 841 6.59 12.31 -50.58
N ILE A 842 5.38 12.11 -51.11
CA ILE A 842 4.52 11.00 -50.76
C ILE A 842 4.67 9.93 -51.87
N LYS A 843 5.06 8.72 -51.45
CA LYS A 843 5.08 7.55 -52.31
C LYS A 843 3.91 6.65 -51.92
N LYS A 844 2.86 6.65 -52.80
CA LYS A 844 1.68 5.79 -52.59
C LYS A 844 2.05 4.33 -52.78
N GLN A 845 1.57 3.50 -51.88
CA GLN A 845 1.72 2.04 -52.02
C GLN A 845 0.87 1.58 -53.22
N LYS A 846 1.48 0.87 -54.19
CA LYS A 846 0.71 0.20 -55.25
C LYS A 846 -0.12 -0.92 -54.61
N LYS A 847 -1.44 -0.81 -54.64
CA LYS A 847 -2.32 -1.93 -54.35
C LYS A 847 -1.94 -3.10 -55.25
N THR A 848 -1.34 -4.15 -54.75
CA THR A 848 -1.34 -5.46 -55.36
C THR A 848 -2.78 -5.94 -55.32
N THR A 849 -3.48 -5.76 -56.45
CA THR A 849 -4.71 -6.49 -56.71
C THR A 849 -4.33 -7.96 -56.84
N GLU A 850 -4.50 -8.72 -55.79
CA GLU A 850 -4.66 -10.16 -55.93
C GLU A 850 -5.99 -10.41 -56.62
N SER A 851 -5.87 -10.90 -57.84
CA SER A 851 -6.96 -11.45 -58.66
C SER A 851 -7.33 -12.85 -58.16
#